data_1501f8d328465d13562d08d2dbb1d6cf
#
_entry.id   1501f8d328465d13562d08d2dbb1d6cf
#
_cell.length_a   1.000
_cell.length_b   1.000
_cell.length_c   1.000
_cell.angle_alpha   90.00
_cell.angle_beta   90.00
_cell.angle_gamma   90.00
#
_symmetry.space_group_name_H-M   'P 1'
#
loop_
_entity.id
_entity.type
_entity.pdbx_description
1 polymer ?
#
loop_
_entity_poly.entity_id
_entity_poly.type
_entity_poly.pdbx_seq_one_letter_code
_entity_poly.pdbx_strand_id
1 'polypeptide(L)'
;MSSNTPRRSILMASALMASGTMVSRILGFVRNAMLIAAVGATAGGVGAAFQTANTLPNTVFNLLASGIFDAVLVPQIVGAIKRRHDGDTYVNRLLTLAGTLLFLVTFATMVLAPVLVMITAAGYTEDIRNLAILFALLCLPQLFFYGLYNLLGELLNAREIFGPYMWAPVVNNVVGIAGLGAFLAIWGGAPDGGIPAGDLTGAQFWVLAGSATLGVICQALCLLWPMRRAGVSFKPDFHFRGTSFGSMPRVAGWTFATLSVSQVGVLSTNNLAAMADGFIGRNGTQGGVVGILAYSTAFMIFMVPQSLITVSLTTAIFTRMAGAVADGDDRAVADNYHLGVRTITSLTLVAAAMLIAGSVPMMEIAMAAKGGDPEAVTGYALVLASLMPGVASTGMVLMSQRVFFAYEDVKPVFLMGIGPTILQVIVGWSMYALTGARWWVVAAALGETMCRLTQGIIAVVWVSRENRYVDRAGLLRSYASYLAAAIVASIVGFGLLWLMGIHTEISSTLGRMALAGVKLSLVSAMTGLVYLLVLRFAAPGESAVMMRPLLTRLRVPGAVVNILAASSTPTPAPAEIMTGHTPDETEEPMAPTPERSGDDEKLPSFDEVLSTSPIPAPPEPPTAPAADEAKELADNAAEELVDMPPAPAPAEVPTLGPATQAPVENPLVAEAVAAPIVDDIAEATEAAQAQAIPESLAEYGIEPVTDEVDAAQVEAPAFP
;
A
#
# COMPACT_ATOMS: atom_id res chain seq x y z
N MET A 1 -38.08 0.97 -24.50
CA MET A 1 -37.46 -0.16 -23.78
C MET A 1 -35.96 -0.05 -23.89
N SER A 2 -35.20 -0.09 -22.76
CA SER A 2 -33.76 -0.30 -22.60
C SER A 2 -32.86 0.93 -22.50
N SER A 3 -32.99 1.76 -21.46
CA SER A 3 -31.89 2.62 -21.01
C SER A 3 -31.31 2.24 -19.62
N ASN A 4 -31.71 1.10 -19.06
CA ASN A 4 -31.32 0.68 -17.70
C ASN A 4 -30.24 -0.43 -17.65
N THR A 5 -29.76 -0.94 -18.80
CA THR A 5 -28.87 -2.10 -18.85
C THR A 5 -27.40 -1.79 -18.47
N PRO A 6 -26.76 -0.68 -18.90
CA PRO A 6 -25.33 -0.46 -18.59
C PRO A 6 -25.07 -0.12 -17.12
N ARG A 7 -25.95 0.64 -16.45
CA ARG A 7 -25.77 1.00 -15.01
C ARG A 7 -25.89 -0.22 -14.08
N ARG A 8 -26.76 -1.17 -14.38
CA ARG A 8 -26.92 -2.39 -13.57
C ARG A 8 -25.71 -3.33 -13.68
N SER A 9 -25.06 -3.41 -14.86
CA SER A 9 -23.86 -4.23 -15.08
C SER A 9 -22.66 -3.66 -14.32
N ILE A 10 -22.44 -2.33 -14.32
CA ILE A 10 -21.34 -1.68 -13.61
C ILE A 10 -21.50 -1.83 -12.09
N LEU A 11 -22.70 -1.64 -11.55
CA LEU A 11 -22.97 -1.84 -10.12
C LEU A 11 -22.74 -3.28 -9.69
N MET A 12 -23.13 -4.26 -10.51
CA MET A 12 -22.94 -5.68 -10.24
C MET A 12 -21.45 -6.05 -10.29
N ALA A 13 -20.69 -5.54 -11.26
CA ALA A 13 -19.24 -5.71 -11.34
C ALA A 13 -18.53 -5.10 -10.14
N SER A 14 -18.90 -3.88 -9.73
CA SER A 14 -18.34 -3.22 -8.55
C SER A 14 -18.64 -3.97 -7.25
N ALA A 15 -19.86 -4.50 -7.10
CA ALA A 15 -20.24 -5.33 -5.95
C ALA A 15 -19.46 -6.65 -5.91
N LEU A 16 -19.25 -7.28 -7.06
CA LEU A 16 -18.44 -8.50 -7.18
C LEU A 16 -16.96 -8.25 -6.83
N MET A 17 -16.41 -7.12 -7.27
CA MET A 17 -15.04 -6.71 -6.93
C MET A 17 -14.89 -6.46 -5.42
N ALA A 18 -15.82 -5.70 -4.83
CA ALA A 18 -15.81 -5.39 -3.40
C ALA A 18 -15.95 -6.66 -2.54
N SER A 19 -16.83 -7.59 -2.94
CA SER A 19 -17.02 -8.87 -2.23
C SER A 19 -15.77 -9.73 -2.23
N GLY A 20 -15.07 -9.84 -3.36
CA GLY A 20 -13.81 -10.59 -3.46
C GLY A 20 -12.73 -10.03 -2.53
N THR A 21 -12.57 -8.70 -2.51
CA THR A 21 -11.64 -8.02 -1.60
C THR A 21 -12.00 -8.26 -0.14
N MET A 22 -13.28 -8.16 0.23
CA MET A 22 -13.74 -8.35 1.61
C MET A 22 -13.53 -9.79 2.09
N VAL A 23 -13.92 -10.78 1.27
CA VAL A 23 -13.71 -12.21 1.57
C VAL A 23 -12.21 -12.51 1.74
N SER A 24 -11.36 -11.99 0.84
CA SER A 24 -9.92 -12.16 0.95
C SER A 24 -9.36 -11.57 2.26
N ARG A 25 -9.85 -10.41 2.72
CA ARG A 25 -9.42 -9.81 3.99
C ARG A 25 -9.80 -10.65 5.19
N ILE A 26 -11.03 -11.16 5.21
CA ILE A 26 -11.50 -12.06 6.30
C ILE A 26 -10.66 -13.35 6.34
N LEU A 27 -10.46 -13.98 5.19
CA LEU A 27 -9.63 -15.19 5.11
C LEU A 27 -8.16 -14.91 5.46
N GLY A 28 -7.63 -13.74 5.08
CA GLY A 28 -6.30 -13.29 5.50
C GLY A 28 -6.17 -13.18 7.01
N PHE A 29 -7.20 -12.65 7.69
CA PHE A 29 -7.23 -12.60 9.15
C PHE A 29 -7.26 -14.00 9.78
N VAL A 30 -8.11 -14.91 9.26
CA VAL A 30 -8.16 -16.32 9.71
C VAL A 30 -6.81 -16.98 9.51
N ARG A 31 -6.18 -16.83 8.33
CA ARG A 31 -4.85 -17.35 8.03
C ARG A 31 -3.80 -16.85 9.03
N ASN A 32 -3.83 -15.56 9.37
CA ASN A 32 -2.89 -14.97 10.33
C ASN A 32 -3.12 -15.51 11.74
N ALA A 33 -4.37 -15.67 12.19
CA ALA A 33 -4.68 -16.29 13.47
C ALA A 33 -4.20 -17.75 13.54
N MET A 34 -4.35 -18.53 12.45
CA MET A 34 -3.82 -19.90 12.36
C MET A 34 -2.28 -19.91 12.32
N LEU A 35 -1.64 -18.92 11.70
CA LEU A 35 -0.19 -18.76 11.74
C LEU A 35 0.29 -18.55 13.18
N ILE A 36 -0.34 -17.62 13.91
CA ILE A 36 -0.03 -17.39 15.33
C ILE A 36 -0.22 -18.67 16.16
N ALA A 37 -1.26 -19.44 15.87
CA ALA A 37 -1.50 -20.72 16.53
C ALA A 37 -0.41 -21.76 16.21
N ALA A 38 0.06 -21.79 14.97
CA ALA A 38 1.05 -22.76 14.50
C ALA A 38 2.47 -22.47 15.00
N VAL A 39 2.90 -21.19 15.00
CA VAL A 39 4.30 -20.83 15.31
C VAL A 39 4.47 -20.11 16.66
N GLY A 40 3.39 -19.61 17.26
CA GLY A 40 3.38 -18.86 18.52
C GLY A 40 3.30 -17.35 18.32
N ALA A 41 2.75 -16.66 19.33
CA ALA A 41 2.53 -15.21 19.30
C ALA A 41 3.78 -14.37 19.61
N THR A 42 4.61 -14.86 20.53
CA THR A 42 5.76 -14.13 21.10
C THR A 42 7.10 -14.78 20.81
N ALA A 43 7.11 -15.78 19.92
CA ALA A 43 8.29 -16.56 19.66
C ALA A 43 9.34 -15.77 18.89
N GLY A 44 10.36 -15.37 19.56
CA GLY A 44 11.63 -15.00 18.94
C GLY A 44 12.28 -16.19 18.24
N GLY A 45 11.69 -16.65 17.15
CA GLY A 45 12.15 -17.84 16.49
C GLY A 45 11.49 -18.01 15.12
N VAL A 46 10.80 -19.12 14.93
CA VAL A 46 10.19 -19.51 13.64
C VAL A 46 9.21 -18.46 13.13
N GLY A 47 8.36 -17.90 14.00
CA GLY A 47 7.38 -16.86 13.58
C GLY A 47 8.04 -15.61 13.05
N ALA A 48 9.08 -15.12 13.71
CA ALA A 48 9.84 -13.94 13.30
C ALA A 48 10.57 -14.19 11.97
N ALA A 49 11.30 -15.30 11.86
CA ALA A 49 12.03 -15.69 10.65
C ALA A 49 11.08 -15.84 9.46
N PHE A 50 9.98 -16.56 9.62
CA PHE A 50 8.99 -16.76 8.56
C PHE A 50 8.33 -15.46 8.13
N GLN A 51 7.89 -14.61 9.10
CA GLN A 51 7.21 -13.36 8.78
C GLN A 51 8.11 -12.40 8.00
N THR A 52 9.37 -12.25 8.43
CA THR A 52 10.37 -11.45 7.70
C THR A 52 10.55 -11.99 6.28
N ALA A 53 10.82 -13.27 6.13
CA ALA A 53 11.04 -13.89 4.83
C ALA A 53 9.83 -13.78 3.90
N ASN A 54 8.62 -13.98 4.42
CA ASN A 54 7.38 -13.95 3.63
C ASN A 54 6.97 -12.54 3.21
N THR A 55 7.48 -11.48 3.88
CA THR A 55 7.22 -10.08 3.49
C THR A 55 8.20 -9.57 2.45
N LEU A 56 9.42 -10.12 2.35
CA LEU A 56 10.46 -9.68 1.40
C LEU A 56 10.00 -9.66 -0.06
N PRO A 57 9.37 -10.71 -0.62
CA PRO A 57 8.92 -10.72 -2.01
C PRO A 57 7.97 -9.56 -2.32
N ASN A 58 7.01 -9.30 -1.42
CA ASN A 58 6.05 -8.22 -1.59
C ASN A 58 6.71 -6.84 -1.47
N THR A 59 7.66 -6.66 -0.57
CA THR A 59 8.43 -5.42 -0.39
C THR A 59 9.21 -5.08 -1.66
N VAL A 60 9.95 -6.04 -2.21
CA VAL A 60 10.70 -5.86 -3.47
C VAL A 60 9.74 -5.65 -4.64
N PHE A 61 8.65 -6.42 -4.71
CA PHE A 61 7.65 -6.26 -5.76
C PHE A 61 7.03 -4.86 -5.77
N ASN A 62 6.66 -4.32 -4.62
CA ASN A 62 6.07 -2.98 -4.51
C ASN A 62 7.02 -1.88 -5.01
N LEU A 63 8.33 -2.01 -4.77
CA LEU A 63 9.33 -1.09 -5.33
C LEU A 63 9.37 -1.13 -6.86
N LEU A 64 9.27 -2.33 -7.45
CA LEU A 64 9.32 -2.52 -8.90
C LEU A 64 8.00 -2.20 -9.58
N ALA A 65 6.88 -2.66 -9.00
CA ALA A 65 5.56 -2.58 -9.61
C ALA A 65 5.14 -1.14 -9.85
N SER A 66 5.18 -0.31 -8.83
CA SER A 66 4.68 1.07 -8.93
C SER A 66 5.55 1.97 -9.83
N GLY A 67 6.84 1.66 -9.98
CA GLY A 67 7.73 2.44 -10.85
C GLY A 67 7.72 2.02 -12.32
N ILE A 68 7.65 0.72 -12.59
CA ILE A 68 7.82 0.18 -13.94
C ILE A 68 6.50 -0.35 -14.51
N PHE A 69 5.75 -1.12 -13.72
CA PHE A 69 4.53 -1.76 -14.22
C PHE A 69 3.38 -0.77 -14.38
N ASP A 70 3.03 -0.03 -13.32
CA ASP A 70 1.87 0.86 -13.33
C ASP A 70 2.10 2.10 -14.19
N ALA A 71 3.32 2.66 -14.16
CA ALA A 71 3.64 3.88 -14.89
C ALA A 71 3.97 3.65 -16.37
N VAL A 72 4.52 2.48 -16.74
CA VAL A 72 5.04 2.23 -18.09
C VAL A 72 4.26 1.15 -18.83
N LEU A 73 4.07 -0.03 -18.22
CA LEU A 73 3.50 -1.17 -18.93
C LEU A 73 1.99 -1.08 -19.11
N VAL A 74 1.25 -0.68 -18.08
CA VAL A 74 -0.23 -0.63 -18.14
C VAL A 74 -0.74 0.32 -19.23
N PRO A 75 -0.28 1.57 -19.36
CA PRO A 75 -0.72 2.46 -20.43
C PRO A 75 -0.39 1.93 -21.84
N GLN A 76 0.76 1.24 -21.98
CA GLN A 76 1.16 0.66 -23.26
C GLN A 76 0.32 -0.55 -23.65
N ILE A 77 -0.01 -1.41 -22.69
CA ILE A 77 -0.91 -2.57 -22.91
C ILE A 77 -2.30 -2.06 -23.34
N VAL A 78 -2.87 -1.10 -22.61
CA VAL A 78 -4.18 -0.52 -22.94
C VAL A 78 -4.15 0.20 -24.29
N GLY A 79 -3.09 0.95 -24.59
CA GLY A 79 -2.89 1.62 -25.85
C GLY A 79 -2.72 0.66 -27.04
N ALA A 80 -2.02 -0.45 -26.85
CA ALA A 80 -1.84 -1.49 -27.87
C ALA A 80 -3.13 -2.20 -28.21
N ILE A 81 -3.92 -2.58 -27.21
CA ILE A 81 -5.23 -3.25 -27.40
C ILE A 81 -6.21 -2.36 -28.19
N LYS A 82 -6.18 -1.03 -27.94
CA LYS A 82 -7.13 -0.09 -28.56
C LYS A 82 -6.74 0.42 -29.94
N ARG A 83 -5.46 0.45 -30.32
CA ARG A 83 -4.98 1.21 -31.48
C ARG A 83 -4.34 0.41 -32.61
N ARG A 84 -4.04 -0.90 -32.47
CA ARG A 84 -3.22 -1.63 -33.46
C ARG A 84 -3.89 -2.87 -34.02
N HIS A 85 -3.77 -3.03 -35.35
CA HIS A 85 -4.09 -4.25 -36.06
C HIS A 85 -3.18 -5.43 -35.65
N ASP A 86 -1.96 -5.15 -35.12
CA ASP A 86 -0.98 -6.10 -34.57
C ASP A 86 -0.90 -6.05 -33.03
N GLY A 87 -1.99 -5.69 -32.35
CA GLY A 87 -2.03 -5.51 -30.91
C GLY A 87 -1.55 -6.71 -30.11
N ASP A 88 -1.91 -7.92 -30.53
CA ASP A 88 -1.54 -9.15 -29.83
C ASP A 88 -0.02 -9.42 -29.87
N THR A 89 0.67 -9.15 -30.98
CA THR A 89 2.13 -9.33 -31.08
C THR A 89 2.86 -8.36 -30.18
N TYR A 90 2.42 -7.10 -30.12
CA TYR A 90 3.02 -6.11 -29.26
C TYR A 90 2.80 -6.42 -27.77
N VAL A 91 1.59 -6.86 -27.40
CA VAL A 91 1.27 -7.30 -26.03
C VAL A 91 2.12 -8.51 -25.64
N ASN A 92 2.27 -9.50 -26.52
CA ASN A 92 3.13 -10.67 -26.28
C ASN A 92 4.59 -10.27 -26.03
N ARG A 93 5.11 -9.31 -26.80
CA ARG A 93 6.46 -8.77 -26.63
C ARG A 93 6.64 -8.05 -25.29
N LEU A 94 5.67 -7.19 -24.90
CA LEU A 94 5.67 -6.53 -23.60
C LEU A 94 5.59 -7.52 -22.43
N LEU A 95 4.72 -8.52 -22.51
CA LEU A 95 4.58 -9.55 -21.48
C LEU A 95 5.85 -10.40 -21.37
N THR A 96 6.50 -10.71 -22.51
CA THR A 96 7.77 -11.45 -22.51
C THR A 96 8.88 -10.64 -21.87
N LEU A 97 8.98 -9.34 -22.19
CA LEU A 97 9.96 -8.44 -21.60
C LEU A 97 9.75 -8.30 -20.07
N ALA A 98 8.51 -8.07 -19.65
CA ALA A 98 8.16 -7.94 -18.24
C ALA A 98 8.42 -9.26 -17.47
N GLY A 99 8.03 -10.40 -18.04
CA GLY A 99 8.28 -11.72 -17.46
C GLY A 99 9.77 -12.03 -17.34
N THR A 100 10.56 -11.68 -18.35
CA THR A 100 12.03 -11.83 -18.32
C THR A 100 12.65 -10.95 -17.23
N LEU A 101 12.25 -9.68 -17.15
CA LEU A 101 12.72 -8.76 -16.11
C LEU A 101 12.37 -9.27 -14.71
N LEU A 102 11.13 -9.71 -14.50
CA LEU A 102 10.68 -10.30 -13.23
C LEU A 102 11.51 -11.53 -12.86
N PHE A 103 11.78 -12.41 -13.83
CA PHE A 103 12.61 -13.59 -13.59
C PHE A 103 14.04 -13.21 -13.17
N LEU A 104 14.66 -12.28 -13.88
CA LEU A 104 16.01 -11.80 -13.55
C LEU A 104 16.08 -11.13 -12.17
N VAL A 105 15.10 -10.29 -11.83
CA VAL A 105 15.03 -9.66 -10.51
C VAL A 105 14.78 -10.69 -9.43
N THR A 106 13.89 -11.66 -9.65
CA THR A 106 13.63 -12.74 -8.70
C THR A 106 14.91 -13.54 -8.45
N PHE A 107 15.63 -13.90 -9.50
CA PHE A 107 16.90 -14.61 -9.38
C PHE A 107 17.95 -13.77 -8.62
N ALA A 108 18.08 -12.49 -8.96
CA ALA A 108 19.01 -11.59 -8.28
C ALA A 108 18.66 -11.44 -6.78
N THR A 109 17.38 -11.30 -6.43
CA THR A 109 16.94 -11.21 -5.03
C THR A 109 17.14 -12.52 -4.26
N MET A 110 17.05 -13.68 -4.91
CA MET A 110 17.40 -14.97 -4.29
C MET A 110 18.89 -15.06 -3.97
N VAL A 111 19.76 -14.63 -4.88
CA VAL A 111 21.19 -14.56 -4.62
C VAL A 111 21.52 -13.58 -3.48
N LEU A 112 20.80 -12.48 -3.42
CA LEU A 112 20.96 -11.44 -2.39
C LEU A 112 20.15 -11.72 -1.11
N ALA A 113 19.52 -12.88 -0.96
CA ALA A 113 18.66 -13.21 0.20
C ALA A 113 19.36 -12.98 1.56
N PRO A 114 20.62 -13.39 1.78
CA PRO A 114 21.33 -13.11 3.03
C PRO A 114 21.44 -11.62 3.34
N VAL A 115 21.78 -10.82 2.31
CA VAL A 115 21.92 -9.37 2.44
C VAL A 115 20.56 -8.72 2.72
N LEU A 116 19.50 -9.14 2.03
CA LEU A 116 18.16 -8.62 2.24
C LEU A 116 17.66 -8.90 3.67
N VAL A 117 17.87 -10.10 4.18
CA VAL A 117 17.52 -10.45 5.56
C VAL A 117 18.33 -9.61 6.55
N MET A 118 19.63 -9.44 6.32
CA MET A 118 20.51 -8.63 7.19
C MET A 118 20.07 -7.16 7.23
N ILE A 119 19.68 -6.59 6.09
CA ILE A 119 19.21 -5.20 6.01
C ILE A 119 17.84 -5.02 6.68
N THR A 120 16.95 -6.00 6.56
CA THR A 120 15.57 -5.89 7.06
C THR A 120 15.43 -6.33 8.52
N ALA A 121 16.36 -7.11 9.04
CA ALA A 121 16.26 -7.73 10.37
C ALA A 121 17.63 -7.88 11.06
N ALA A 122 18.40 -6.78 11.12
CA ALA A 122 19.74 -6.75 11.71
C ALA A 122 19.79 -7.20 13.19
N GLY A 123 18.67 -7.09 13.93
CA GLY A 123 18.58 -7.45 15.34
C GLY A 123 18.49 -8.94 15.65
N TYR A 124 18.33 -9.80 14.65
CA TYR A 124 18.14 -11.23 14.85
C TYR A 124 19.39 -11.91 15.43
N THR A 125 19.13 -12.95 16.25
CA THR A 125 20.18 -13.91 16.63
C THR A 125 20.59 -14.70 15.38
N GLU A 126 21.73 -15.36 15.46
CA GLU A 126 22.28 -16.14 14.34
C GLU A 126 21.31 -17.22 13.88
N ASP A 127 20.70 -17.97 14.80
CA ASP A 127 19.74 -19.03 14.50
C ASP A 127 18.50 -18.49 13.77
N ILE A 128 17.93 -17.37 14.26
CA ILE A 128 16.75 -16.74 13.66
C ILE A 128 17.10 -16.20 12.27
N ARG A 129 18.29 -15.61 12.11
CA ARG A 129 18.76 -15.06 10.85
C ARG A 129 18.98 -16.15 9.80
N ASN A 130 19.65 -17.25 10.18
CA ASN A 130 19.90 -18.38 9.28
C ASN A 130 18.58 -19.01 8.83
N LEU A 131 17.64 -19.22 9.76
CA LEU A 131 16.31 -19.72 9.43
C LEU A 131 15.54 -18.73 8.53
N ALA A 132 15.65 -17.42 8.77
CA ALA A 132 15.02 -16.40 7.93
C ALA A 132 15.58 -16.38 6.50
N ILE A 133 16.89 -16.63 6.31
CA ILE A 133 17.52 -16.77 5.01
C ILE A 133 16.97 -18.01 4.27
N LEU A 134 16.87 -19.15 4.96
CA LEU A 134 16.30 -20.38 4.36
C LEU A 134 14.82 -20.17 3.96
N PHE A 135 14.03 -19.56 4.82
CA PHE A 135 12.65 -19.19 4.46
C PHE A 135 12.61 -18.20 3.30
N ALA A 136 13.51 -17.21 3.27
CA ALA A 136 13.57 -16.23 2.19
C ALA A 136 13.84 -16.88 0.84
N LEU A 137 14.75 -17.85 0.76
CA LEU A 137 15.03 -18.60 -0.47
C LEU A 137 13.78 -19.34 -1.00
N LEU A 138 12.92 -19.85 -0.12
CA LEU A 138 11.68 -20.52 -0.52
C LEU A 138 10.54 -19.53 -0.82
N CYS A 139 10.53 -18.35 -0.18
CA CYS A 139 9.51 -17.34 -0.37
C CYS A 139 9.82 -16.38 -1.55
N LEU A 140 11.10 -16.05 -1.82
CA LEU A 140 11.46 -15.08 -2.87
C LEU A 140 10.95 -15.42 -4.27
N PRO A 141 10.80 -16.68 -4.70
CA PRO A 141 10.10 -17.01 -5.94
C PRO A 141 8.68 -16.44 -6.06
N GLN A 142 8.01 -16.14 -4.93
CA GLN A 142 6.71 -15.47 -4.93
C GLN A 142 6.76 -14.11 -5.67
N LEU A 143 7.92 -13.43 -5.70
CA LEU A 143 8.12 -12.17 -6.40
C LEU A 143 7.74 -12.28 -7.89
N PHE A 144 8.20 -13.34 -8.55
CA PHE A 144 7.83 -13.62 -9.94
C PHE A 144 6.32 -13.79 -10.11
N PHE A 145 5.69 -14.55 -9.22
CA PHE A 145 4.26 -14.81 -9.29
C PHE A 145 3.39 -13.61 -8.88
N TYR A 146 3.85 -12.73 -8.00
CA TYR A 146 3.19 -11.44 -7.75
C TYR A 146 3.20 -10.56 -9.01
N GLY A 147 4.33 -10.49 -9.70
CA GLY A 147 4.43 -9.78 -10.97
C GLY A 147 3.56 -10.40 -12.06
N LEU A 148 3.56 -11.72 -12.18
CA LEU A 148 2.72 -12.42 -13.13
C LEU A 148 1.22 -12.19 -12.84
N TYR A 149 0.80 -12.27 -11.56
CA TYR A 149 -0.56 -11.97 -11.14
C TYR A 149 -0.97 -10.54 -11.53
N ASN A 150 -0.11 -9.55 -11.30
CA ASN A 150 -0.40 -8.16 -11.64
C ASN A 150 -0.51 -7.97 -13.17
N LEU A 151 0.43 -8.49 -13.94
CA LEU A 151 0.41 -8.42 -15.41
C LEU A 151 -0.85 -9.04 -16.02
N LEU A 152 -1.21 -10.25 -15.56
CA LEU A 152 -2.41 -10.94 -16.04
C LEU A 152 -3.68 -10.19 -15.58
N GLY A 153 -3.65 -9.61 -14.39
CA GLY A 153 -4.74 -8.80 -13.84
C GLY A 153 -5.00 -7.56 -14.68
N GLU A 154 -3.97 -6.79 -15.00
CA GLU A 154 -4.08 -5.58 -15.81
C GLU A 154 -4.55 -5.90 -17.25
N LEU A 155 -4.12 -7.03 -17.80
CA LEU A 155 -4.58 -7.47 -19.11
C LEU A 155 -6.07 -7.87 -19.11
N LEU A 156 -6.55 -8.50 -18.02
CA LEU A 156 -7.97 -8.81 -17.82
C LEU A 156 -8.78 -7.51 -17.59
N ASN A 157 -8.25 -6.57 -16.80
CA ASN A 157 -8.85 -5.25 -16.57
C ASN A 157 -9.00 -4.45 -17.87
N ALA A 158 -7.98 -4.48 -18.73
CA ALA A 158 -8.02 -3.83 -20.05
C ALA A 158 -9.09 -4.44 -21.00
N ARG A 159 -9.54 -5.67 -20.71
CA ARG A 159 -10.65 -6.35 -21.40
C ARG A 159 -11.97 -6.32 -20.63
N GLU A 160 -12.06 -5.50 -19.57
CA GLU A 160 -13.25 -5.33 -18.71
C GLU A 160 -13.68 -6.62 -17.96
N ILE A 161 -12.74 -7.54 -17.71
CA ILE A 161 -12.95 -8.80 -16.98
C ILE A 161 -12.38 -8.68 -15.56
N PHE A 162 -13.09 -8.00 -14.68
CA PHE A 162 -12.60 -7.64 -13.35
C PHE A 162 -12.72 -8.75 -12.28
N GLY A 163 -13.71 -9.63 -12.40
CA GLY A 163 -14.05 -10.62 -11.37
C GLY A 163 -12.90 -11.55 -10.98
N PRO A 164 -12.28 -12.29 -11.91
CA PRO A 164 -11.22 -13.24 -11.59
C PRO A 164 -10.02 -12.62 -10.89
N TYR A 165 -9.60 -11.42 -11.29
CA TYR A 165 -8.48 -10.69 -10.68
C TYR A 165 -8.74 -10.39 -9.22
N MET A 166 -9.94 -9.89 -8.87
CA MET A 166 -10.29 -9.54 -7.49
C MET A 166 -10.52 -10.74 -6.57
N TRP A 167 -10.85 -11.92 -7.15
CA TRP A 167 -11.06 -13.15 -6.39
C TRP A 167 -9.83 -14.04 -6.29
N ALA A 168 -8.81 -13.84 -7.10
CA ALA A 168 -7.57 -14.62 -7.06
C ALA A 168 -6.86 -14.60 -5.69
N PRO A 169 -6.81 -13.49 -4.92
CA PRO A 169 -6.24 -13.49 -3.57
C PRO A 169 -6.98 -14.40 -2.57
N VAL A 170 -8.25 -14.72 -2.82
CA VAL A 170 -9.01 -15.71 -2.03
C VAL A 170 -8.37 -17.08 -2.16
N VAL A 171 -7.94 -17.47 -3.38
CA VAL A 171 -7.26 -18.77 -3.63
C VAL A 171 -5.97 -18.87 -2.81
N ASN A 172 -5.16 -17.81 -2.78
CA ASN A 172 -3.94 -17.77 -1.95
C ASN A 172 -4.26 -18.01 -0.46
N ASN A 173 -5.26 -17.32 0.06
CA ASN A 173 -5.63 -17.49 1.47
C ASN A 173 -6.17 -18.90 1.76
N VAL A 174 -6.97 -19.48 0.87
CA VAL A 174 -7.48 -20.85 1.02
C VAL A 174 -6.35 -21.87 1.04
N VAL A 175 -5.38 -21.77 0.13
CA VAL A 175 -4.21 -22.65 0.11
C VAL A 175 -3.36 -22.49 1.36
N GLY A 176 -3.12 -21.24 1.80
CA GLY A 176 -2.38 -20.96 3.04
C GLY A 176 -3.10 -21.49 4.28
N ILE A 177 -4.43 -21.33 4.37
CA ILE A 177 -5.26 -21.89 5.47
C ILE A 177 -5.19 -23.42 5.44
N ALA A 178 -5.28 -24.05 4.28
CA ALA A 178 -5.16 -25.50 4.16
C ALA A 178 -3.79 -26.00 4.63
N GLY A 179 -2.69 -25.32 4.24
CA GLY A 179 -1.34 -25.66 4.70
C GLY A 179 -1.16 -25.50 6.21
N LEU A 180 -1.63 -24.38 6.78
CA LEU A 180 -1.60 -24.16 8.23
C LEU A 180 -2.54 -25.12 8.97
N GLY A 181 -3.68 -25.49 8.39
CA GLY A 181 -4.56 -26.51 8.91
C GLY A 181 -3.88 -27.89 8.96
N ALA A 182 -3.16 -28.28 7.92
CA ALA A 182 -2.36 -29.49 7.89
C ALA A 182 -1.23 -29.43 8.94
N PHE A 183 -0.54 -28.29 9.06
CA PHE A 183 0.48 -28.08 10.09
C PHE A 183 -0.09 -28.34 11.49
N LEU A 184 -1.21 -27.67 11.82
CA LEU A 184 -1.86 -27.79 13.13
C LEU A 184 -2.42 -29.21 13.39
N ALA A 185 -2.91 -29.89 12.35
CA ALA A 185 -3.44 -31.25 12.48
C ALA A 185 -2.34 -32.29 12.73
N ILE A 186 -1.14 -32.10 12.15
CA ILE A 186 -0.04 -33.07 12.25
C ILE A 186 0.80 -32.85 13.52
N TRP A 187 1.16 -31.59 13.80
CA TRP A 187 2.09 -31.24 14.88
C TRP A 187 1.44 -30.52 16.07
N GLY A 188 0.16 -30.13 15.95
CA GLY A 188 -0.52 -29.32 16.93
C GLY A 188 -0.13 -27.84 16.88
N GLY A 189 -0.61 -27.08 17.87
CA GLY A 189 -0.21 -25.67 18.04
C GLY A 189 1.18 -25.58 18.70
N ALA A 190 1.85 -24.43 18.45
CA ALA A 190 3.16 -24.19 19.07
C ALA A 190 3.09 -24.24 20.61
N PRO A 191 4.16 -24.61 21.32
CA PRO A 191 4.23 -24.54 22.78
C PRO A 191 4.11 -23.10 23.31
N ASP A 192 3.89 -22.93 24.61
CA ASP A 192 3.92 -21.61 25.23
C ASP A 192 5.29 -20.99 25.00
N GLY A 193 5.29 -19.72 24.47
CA GLY A 193 6.52 -19.07 24.00
C GLY A 193 6.88 -19.30 22.53
N GLY A 194 6.15 -20.17 21.79
CA GLY A 194 6.37 -20.43 20.37
C GLY A 194 7.42 -21.51 20.08
N ILE A 195 7.73 -21.71 18.80
CA ILE A 195 8.75 -22.67 18.35
C ILE A 195 10.09 -21.95 18.23
N PRO A 196 11.13 -22.33 19.01
CA PRO A 196 12.48 -21.81 18.81
C PRO A 196 13.02 -22.10 17.41
N ALA A 197 13.91 -21.26 16.89
CA ALA A 197 14.42 -21.40 15.52
C ALA A 197 15.16 -22.74 15.30
N GLY A 198 15.85 -23.26 16.33
CA GLY A 198 16.58 -24.54 16.25
C GLY A 198 15.71 -25.79 16.34
N ASP A 199 14.45 -25.67 16.78
CA ASP A 199 13.57 -26.82 17.01
C ASP A 199 12.62 -27.10 15.83
N LEU A 200 12.71 -26.30 14.75
CA LEU A 200 11.86 -26.48 13.58
C LEU A 200 12.34 -27.68 12.74
N THR A 201 11.47 -28.67 12.58
CA THR A 201 11.77 -29.82 11.71
C THR A 201 11.69 -29.44 10.23
N GLY A 202 12.43 -30.16 9.38
CA GLY A 202 12.40 -29.94 7.92
C GLY A 202 10.98 -30.08 7.32
N ALA A 203 10.17 -31.03 7.81
CA ALA A 203 8.79 -31.19 7.37
C ALA A 203 7.91 -29.98 7.73
N GLN A 204 8.04 -29.43 8.94
CA GLN A 204 7.37 -28.20 9.36
C GLN A 204 7.78 -27.01 8.51
N PHE A 205 9.09 -26.88 8.22
CA PHE A 205 9.64 -25.84 7.34
C PHE A 205 8.96 -25.87 5.95
N TRP A 206 8.92 -27.05 5.30
CA TRP A 206 8.33 -27.19 3.97
C TRP A 206 6.82 -26.95 3.97
N VAL A 207 6.08 -27.41 4.96
CA VAL A 207 4.64 -27.16 5.03
C VAL A 207 4.35 -25.68 5.27
N LEU A 208 5.08 -25.01 6.15
CA LEU A 208 4.86 -23.59 6.49
C LEU A 208 5.18 -22.67 5.31
N ALA A 209 6.41 -22.70 4.79
CA ALA A 209 6.83 -21.81 3.72
C ALA A 209 6.37 -22.30 2.34
N GLY A 210 6.30 -23.62 2.14
CA GLY A 210 5.82 -24.19 0.89
C GLY A 210 4.35 -23.90 0.63
N SER A 211 3.48 -23.98 1.64
CA SER A 211 2.06 -23.63 1.48
C SER A 211 1.86 -22.14 1.20
N ALA A 212 2.66 -21.27 1.81
CA ALA A 212 2.63 -19.83 1.55
C ALA A 212 3.01 -19.53 0.10
N THR A 213 4.10 -20.13 -0.38
CA THR A 213 4.57 -19.95 -1.76
C THR A 213 3.61 -20.58 -2.76
N LEU A 214 3.12 -21.79 -2.50
CA LEU A 214 2.11 -22.45 -3.33
C LEU A 214 0.84 -21.62 -3.44
N GLY A 215 0.40 -20.97 -2.37
CA GLY A 215 -0.75 -20.07 -2.39
C GLY A 215 -0.60 -18.94 -3.39
N VAL A 216 0.56 -18.27 -3.44
CA VAL A 216 0.86 -17.20 -4.40
C VAL A 216 0.96 -17.77 -5.84
N ILE A 217 1.56 -18.93 -6.02
CA ILE A 217 1.61 -19.61 -7.31
C ILE A 217 0.17 -19.90 -7.81
N CYS A 218 -0.67 -20.49 -6.98
CA CYS A 218 -2.07 -20.79 -7.34
C CYS A 218 -2.86 -19.51 -7.63
N GLN A 219 -2.63 -18.43 -6.88
CA GLN A 219 -3.23 -17.11 -7.13
C GLN A 219 -2.91 -16.58 -8.53
N ALA A 220 -1.66 -16.68 -8.97
CA ALA A 220 -1.25 -16.22 -10.30
C ALA A 220 -1.79 -17.17 -11.41
N LEU A 221 -1.64 -18.48 -11.22
CA LEU A 221 -2.00 -19.47 -12.23
C LEU A 221 -3.51 -19.58 -12.44
N CYS A 222 -4.35 -19.31 -11.43
CA CYS A 222 -5.81 -19.34 -11.59
C CYS A 222 -6.31 -18.30 -12.60
N LEU A 223 -5.54 -17.23 -12.89
CA LEU A 223 -5.88 -16.24 -13.92
C LEU A 223 -5.64 -16.74 -15.35
N LEU A 224 -4.87 -17.80 -15.55
CA LEU A 224 -4.62 -18.35 -16.90
C LEU A 224 -5.89 -18.89 -17.56
N TRP A 225 -6.82 -19.43 -16.76
CA TRP A 225 -8.08 -19.94 -17.28
C TRP A 225 -9.02 -18.84 -17.82
N PRO A 226 -9.33 -17.73 -17.09
CA PRO A 226 -10.08 -16.62 -17.66
C PRO A 226 -9.36 -15.95 -18.83
N MET A 227 -8.01 -15.89 -18.80
CA MET A 227 -7.20 -15.37 -19.91
C MET A 227 -7.43 -16.16 -21.21
N ARG A 228 -7.36 -17.51 -21.13
CA ARG A 228 -7.64 -18.37 -22.28
C ARG A 228 -9.08 -18.19 -22.79
N ARG A 229 -10.07 -18.07 -21.87
CA ARG A 229 -11.46 -17.81 -22.25
C ARG A 229 -11.66 -16.42 -22.90
N ALA A 230 -10.87 -15.44 -22.52
CA ALA A 230 -10.84 -14.11 -23.13
C ALA A 230 -10.17 -14.09 -24.52
N GLY A 231 -9.73 -15.25 -25.04
CA GLY A 231 -9.09 -15.36 -26.34
C GLY A 231 -7.66 -14.83 -26.37
N VAL A 232 -7.02 -14.62 -25.21
CA VAL A 232 -5.62 -14.19 -25.16
C VAL A 232 -4.73 -15.41 -25.29
N SER A 233 -4.00 -15.49 -26.38
CA SER A 233 -2.94 -16.48 -26.59
C SER A 233 -1.58 -15.83 -26.35
N PHE A 234 -0.94 -16.19 -25.24
CA PHE A 234 0.43 -15.74 -24.99
C PHE A 234 1.41 -16.57 -25.83
N LYS A 235 2.23 -15.86 -26.63
CA LYS A 235 3.37 -16.42 -27.35
C LYS A 235 4.60 -15.62 -27.00
N PRO A 236 5.65 -16.21 -26.39
CA PRO A 236 6.88 -15.50 -26.05
C PRO A 236 7.49 -14.87 -27.31
N ASP A 237 7.76 -13.57 -27.27
CA ASP A 237 8.45 -12.84 -28.34
C ASP A 237 9.59 -12.00 -27.73
N PHE A 238 10.83 -12.43 -28.01
CA PHE A 238 12.07 -11.80 -27.50
C PHE A 238 12.61 -10.70 -28.43
N HIS A 239 11.86 -10.28 -29.45
CA HIS A 239 12.27 -9.20 -30.35
C HIS A 239 11.96 -7.83 -29.73
N PHE A 240 12.75 -7.37 -28.77
CA PHE A 240 12.52 -6.14 -27.98
C PHE A 240 12.85 -4.84 -28.72
N ARG A 241 13.43 -4.87 -29.93
CA ARG A 241 13.76 -3.67 -30.71
C ARG A 241 12.50 -2.98 -31.19
N GLY A 242 12.40 -1.64 -30.92
CA GLY A 242 11.27 -0.81 -31.38
C GLY A 242 10.17 -0.56 -30.33
N THR A 243 10.35 -0.99 -29.09
CA THR A 243 9.51 -0.54 -27.96
C THR A 243 10.04 0.81 -27.45
N SER A 244 9.48 1.92 -27.94
CA SER A 244 9.85 3.25 -27.43
C SER A 244 8.99 3.58 -26.22
N PHE A 245 9.62 3.96 -25.10
CA PHE A 245 8.94 4.25 -23.84
C PHE A 245 8.54 5.74 -23.70
N GLY A 246 8.77 6.60 -24.69
CA GLY A 246 8.33 8.00 -24.71
C GLY A 246 8.79 8.83 -23.50
N SER A 247 7.93 9.75 -23.02
CA SER A 247 8.20 10.65 -21.88
C SER A 247 8.06 10.02 -20.49
N MET A 248 7.71 8.74 -20.41
CA MET A 248 7.41 8.00 -19.16
C MET A 248 8.57 7.83 -18.15
N PRO A 249 9.88 7.88 -18.52
CA PRO A 249 10.96 7.67 -17.53
C PRO A 249 10.96 8.71 -16.41
N ARG A 250 10.47 9.93 -16.66
CA ARG A 250 10.45 11.00 -15.65
C ARG A 250 9.40 10.76 -14.57
N VAL A 251 8.18 10.36 -14.96
CA VAL A 251 7.11 10.03 -14.00
C VAL A 251 7.48 8.78 -13.20
N ALA A 252 7.97 7.73 -13.88
CA ALA A 252 8.44 6.51 -13.25
C ALA A 252 9.58 6.79 -12.25
N GLY A 253 10.52 7.67 -12.59
CA GLY A 253 11.63 8.06 -11.70
C GLY A 253 11.15 8.72 -10.41
N TRP A 254 10.23 9.68 -10.46
CA TRP A 254 9.67 10.30 -9.27
C TRP A 254 8.83 9.33 -8.43
N THR A 255 8.07 8.45 -9.07
CA THR A 255 7.29 7.42 -8.38
C THR A 255 8.21 6.44 -7.65
N PHE A 256 9.28 5.97 -8.32
CA PHE A 256 10.29 5.11 -7.70
C PHE A 256 10.99 5.80 -6.52
N ALA A 257 11.34 7.08 -6.66
CA ALA A 257 11.94 7.85 -5.57
C ALA A 257 10.99 7.97 -4.36
N THR A 258 9.68 8.21 -4.60
CA THR A 258 8.66 8.27 -3.54
C THR A 258 8.57 6.95 -2.77
N LEU A 259 8.58 5.83 -3.48
CA LEU A 259 8.53 4.50 -2.88
C LEU A 259 9.80 4.18 -2.13
N SER A 260 10.97 4.55 -2.66
CA SER A 260 12.25 4.35 -2.00
C SER A 260 12.30 5.08 -0.65
N VAL A 261 11.80 6.31 -0.57
CA VAL A 261 11.66 7.03 0.71
C VAL A 261 10.74 6.28 1.67
N SER A 262 9.58 5.82 1.20
CA SER A 262 8.66 5.04 2.04
C SER A 262 9.29 3.75 2.55
N GLN A 263 10.14 3.07 1.75
CA GLN A 263 10.82 1.85 2.17
C GLN A 263 11.83 2.08 3.29
N VAL A 264 12.44 3.26 3.39
CA VAL A 264 13.30 3.61 4.55
C VAL A 264 12.50 3.52 5.85
N GLY A 265 11.26 4.03 5.87
CA GLY A 265 10.37 3.91 7.03
C GLY A 265 10.03 2.45 7.36
N VAL A 266 9.68 1.66 6.33
CA VAL A 266 9.38 0.22 6.50
C VAL A 266 10.58 -0.55 7.03
N LEU A 267 11.78 -0.32 6.49
CA LEU A 267 13.01 -0.94 6.95
C LEU A 267 13.33 -0.56 8.41
N SER A 268 13.15 0.70 8.79
CA SER A 268 13.33 1.15 10.17
C SER A 268 12.40 0.41 11.12
N THR A 269 11.11 0.31 10.77
CA THR A 269 10.10 -0.42 11.57
C THR A 269 10.44 -1.92 11.68
N ASN A 270 10.81 -2.56 10.58
CA ASN A 270 11.17 -3.98 10.58
C ASN A 270 12.41 -4.24 11.44
N ASN A 271 13.43 -3.38 11.38
CA ASN A 271 14.62 -3.52 12.21
C ASN A 271 14.32 -3.34 13.71
N LEU A 272 13.49 -2.37 14.09
CA LEU A 272 13.06 -2.21 15.48
C LEU A 272 12.30 -3.44 15.99
N ALA A 273 11.42 -4.00 15.16
CA ALA A 273 10.71 -5.23 15.48
C ALA A 273 11.68 -6.44 15.59
N ALA A 274 12.65 -6.52 14.69
CA ALA A 274 13.69 -7.56 14.72
C ALA A 274 14.61 -7.46 15.96
N MET A 275 14.89 -6.23 16.45
CA MET A 275 15.60 -6.06 17.73
C MET A 275 14.81 -6.66 18.89
N ALA A 276 13.48 -6.50 18.90
CA ALA A 276 12.61 -7.12 19.90
C ALA A 276 12.59 -8.65 19.78
N ASP A 277 12.49 -9.19 18.56
CA ASP A 277 12.56 -10.63 18.32
C ASP A 277 13.92 -11.21 18.73
N GLY A 278 15.02 -10.52 18.42
CA GLY A 278 16.36 -10.91 18.85
C GLY A 278 16.54 -10.84 20.39
N PHE A 279 15.88 -9.88 21.06
CA PHE A 279 15.84 -9.84 22.53
C PHE A 279 15.11 -11.06 23.10
N ILE A 280 13.93 -11.40 22.55
CA ILE A 280 13.17 -12.59 22.95
C ILE A 280 14.00 -13.86 22.70
N GLY A 281 14.68 -13.98 21.56
CA GLY A 281 15.54 -15.10 21.23
C GLY A 281 16.69 -15.33 22.23
N ARG A 282 17.23 -14.24 22.80
CA ARG A 282 18.33 -14.32 23.80
C ARG A 282 17.84 -14.53 25.24
N ASN A 283 16.69 -13.95 25.59
CA ASN A 283 16.25 -13.85 26.98
C ASN A 283 14.96 -14.64 27.28
N GLY A 284 14.37 -15.25 26.26
CA GLY A 284 13.04 -15.87 26.35
C GLY A 284 11.90 -14.85 26.36
N THR A 285 10.67 -15.36 26.45
CA THR A 285 9.46 -14.52 26.53
C THR A 285 9.32 -13.94 27.94
N GLN A 286 9.63 -12.68 28.11
CA GLN A 286 9.53 -11.97 29.39
C GLN A 286 8.82 -10.62 29.21
N GLY A 287 7.95 -10.28 30.17
CA GLY A 287 7.43 -8.92 30.33
C GLY A 287 6.60 -8.37 29.17
N GLY A 288 5.89 -9.22 28.41
CA GLY A 288 5.03 -8.78 27.33
C GLY A 288 5.76 -8.18 26.13
N VAL A 289 7.04 -8.52 25.91
CA VAL A 289 7.79 -8.15 24.71
C VAL A 289 7.18 -8.86 23.50
N VAL A 290 6.92 -8.10 22.43
CA VAL A 290 6.35 -8.60 21.17
C VAL A 290 7.24 -8.20 20.00
N GLY A 291 7.24 -9.00 18.92
CA GLY A 291 8.11 -8.81 17.77
C GLY A 291 7.36 -8.44 16.49
N ILE A 292 7.97 -8.78 15.34
CA ILE A 292 7.46 -8.42 13.99
C ILE A 292 6.08 -9.02 13.69
N LEU A 293 5.74 -10.17 14.28
CA LEU A 293 4.43 -10.79 14.08
C LEU A 293 3.30 -9.95 14.69
N ALA A 294 3.55 -9.29 15.83
CA ALA A 294 2.61 -8.34 16.44
C ALA A 294 2.40 -7.12 15.55
N TYR A 295 3.48 -6.54 15.03
CA TYR A 295 3.39 -5.40 14.12
C TYR A 295 2.62 -5.77 12.85
N SER A 296 2.94 -6.87 12.20
CA SER A 296 2.27 -7.28 10.97
C SER A 296 0.80 -7.64 11.17
N THR A 297 0.45 -8.24 12.32
CA THR A 297 -0.96 -8.49 12.70
C THR A 297 -1.72 -7.18 12.89
N ALA A 298 -1.15 -6.24 13.64
CA ALA A 298 -1.74 -4.92 13.87
C ALA A 298 -1.87 -4.12 12.56
N PHE A 299 -0.85 -4.16 11.70
CA PHE A 299 -0.86 -3.50 10.40
C PHE A 299 -1.89 -4.09 9.44
N MET A 300 -2.11 -5.41 9.46
CA MET A 300 -3.18 -6.04 8.69
C MET A 300 -4.56 -5.52 9.09
N ILE A 301 -4.81 -5.32 10.39
CA ILE A 301 -6.07 -4.75 10.90
C ILE A 301 -6.17 -3.26 10.52
N PHE A 302 -5.07 -2.50 10.63
CA PHE A 302 -4.96 -1.11 10.17
C PHE A 302 -5.36 -0.96 8.69
N MET A 303 -5.00 -1.91 7.84
CA MET A 303 -5.34 -1.90 6.42
C MET A 303 -6.83 -2.13 6.13
N VAL A 304 -7.64 -2.63 7.07
CA VAL A 304 -9.09 -2.87 6.85
C VAL A 304 -9.85 -1.56 6.61
N PRO A 305 -9.90 -0.60 7.54
CA PRO A 305 -10.59 0.67 7.29
C PRO A 305 -9.96 1.45 6.13
N GLN A 306 -8.64 1.36 5.95
CA GLN A 306 -7.93 1.98 4.84
C GLN A 306 -8.43 1.48 3.48
N SER A 307 -8.55 0.17 3.29
CA SER A 307 -8.97 -0.41 2.01
C SER A 307 -10.48 -0.25 1.76
N LEU A 308 -11.31 -0.37 2.79
CA LEU A 308 -12.77 -0.31 2.63
C LEU A 308 -13.29 1.12 2.48
N ILE A 309 -12.76 2.05 3.24
CA ILE A 309 -13.24 3.44 3.29
C ILE A 309 -12.39 4.32 2.37
N THR A 310 -11.08 4.43 2.65
CA THR A 310 -10.23 5.40 2.00
C THR A 310 -10.05 5.11 0.50
N VAL A 311 -9.66 3.89 0.14
CA VAL A 311 -9.40 3.56 -1.27
C VAL A 311 -10.69 3.68 -2.10
N SER A 312 -11.82 3.17 -1.58
CA SER A 312 -13.10 3.20 -2.29
C SER A 312 -13.58 4.64 -2.55
N LEU A 313 -13.57 5.49 -1.52
CA LEU A 313 -14.02 6.88 -1.65
C LEU A 313 -13.06 7.72 -2.50
N THR A 314 -11.75 7.55 -2.29
CA THR A 314 -10.74 8.26 -3.08
C THR A 314 -10.85 7.95 -4.57
N THR A 315 -11.06 6.67 -4.94
CA THR A 315 -11.24 6.29 -6.35
C THR A 315 -12.49 6.91 -6.95
N ALA A 316 -13.61 6.90 -6.21
CA ALA A 316 -14.88 7.48 -6.68
C ALA A 316 -14.81 9.01 -6.84
N ILE A 317 -14.06 9.71 -5.98
CA ILE A 317 -13.93 11.17 -6.04
C ILE A 317 -12.88 11.57 -7.07
N PHE A 318 -11.81 10.76 -7.26
CA PHE A 318 -10.75 11.04 -8.20
C PHE A 318 -11.25 11.22 -9.63
N THR A 319 -12.19 10.39 -10.09
CA THR A 319 -12.78 10.53 -11.44
C THR A 319 -13.46 11.87 -11.64
N ARG A 320 -14.13 12.41 -10.61
CA ARG A 320 -14.77 13.73 -10.65
C ARG A 320 -13.72 14.84 -10.65
N MET A 321 -12.66 14.71 -9.84
CA MET A 321 -11.57 15.68 -9.80
C MET A 321 -10.80 15.73 -11.12
N ALA A 322 -10.51 14.59 -11.73
CA ALA A 322 -9.84 14.52 -13.03
C ALA A 322 -10.68 15.21 -14.14
N GLY A 323 -12.02 15.03 -14.09
CA GLY A 323 -12.92 15.77 -14.98
C GLY A 323 -12.86 17.29 -14.74
N ALA A 324 -12.95 17.73 -13.49
CA ALA A 324 -12.87 19.16 -13.15
C ALA A 324 -11.52 19.79 -13.55
N VAL A 325 -10.42 19.06 -13.44
CA VAL A 325 -9.09 19.52 -13.91
C VAL A 325 -9.09 19.67 -15.45
N ALA A 326 -9.68 18.70 -16.18
CA ALA A 326 -9.77 18.76 -17.63
C ALA A 326 -10.64 19.94 -18.10
N ASP A 327 -11.66 20.32 -17.32
CA ASP A 327 -12.54 21.47 -17.57
C ASP A 327 -11.92 22.80 -17.09
N GLY A 328 -10.77 22.79 -16.41
CA GLY A 328 -10.11 23.98 -15.84
C GLY A 328 -10.84 24.58 -14.63
N ASP A 329 -11.74 23.82 -13.98
CA ASP A 329 -12.52 24.27 -12.83
C ASP A 329 -11.83 23.92 -11.50
N ASP A 330 -10.87 24.76 -11.09
CA ASP A 330 -10.14 24.63 -9.82
C ASP A 330 -11.06 24.67 -8.58
N ARG A 331 -12.22 25.33 -8.67
CA ARG A 331 -13.19 25.40 -7.58
C ARG A 331 -13.89 24.04 -7.40
N ALA A 332 -14.32 23.41 -8.48
CA ALA A 332 -14.88 22.06 -8.42
C ALA A 332 -13.85 21.05 -7.92
N VAL A 333 -12.56 21.19 -8.26
CA VAL A 333 -11.47 20.37 -7.70
C VAL A 333 -11.40 20.55 -6.19
N ALA A 334 -11.41 21.79 -5.68
CA ALA A 334 -11.38 22.07 -4.25
C ALA A 334 -12.60 21.54 -3.50
N ASP A 335 -13.80 21.70 -4.07
CA ASP A 335 -15.05 21.19 -3.45
C ASP A 335 -15.06 19.66 -3.35
N ASN A 336 -14.59 18.94 -4.40
CA ASN A 336 -14.43 17.49 -4.36
C ASN A 336 -13.35 17.06 -3.35
N TYR A 337 -12.26 17.82 -3.25
CA TYR A 337 -11.20 17.57 -2.27
C TYR A 337 -11.69 17.74 -0.84
N HIS A 338 -12.42 18.83 -0.53
CA HIS A 338 -13.05 19.07 0.77
C HIS A 338 -14.00 17.94 1.15
N LEU A 339 -14.88 17.55 0.22
CA LEU A 339 -15.81 16.45 0.45
C LEU A 339 -15.07 15.16 0.75
N GLY A 340 -14.04 14.84 -0.05
CA GLY A 340 -13.24 13.63 0.10
C GLY A 340 -12.52 13.57 1.43
N VAL A 341 -11.73 14.58 1.77
CA VAL A 341 -10.97 14.64 3.01
C VAL A 341 -11.88 14.56 4.23
N ARG A 342 -12.96 15.34 4.29
CA ARG A 342 -13.90 15.34 5.43
C ARG A 342 -14.57 13.98 5.59
N THR A 343 -15.09 13.40 4.52
CA THR A 343 -15.80 12.11 4.57
C THR A 343 -14.86 10.97 4.99
N ILE A 344 -13.69 10.86 4.34
CA ILE A 344 -12.72 9.81 4.65
C ILE A 344 -12.24 9.95 6.10
N THR A 345 -11.89 11.15 6.53
CA THR A 345 -11.35 11.40 7.87
C THR A 345 -12.37 11.08 8.95
N SER A 346 -13.63 11.51 8.78
CA SER A 346 -14.70 11.26 9.74
C SER A 346 -14.98 9.75 9.90
N LEU A 347 -15.07 9.00 8.80
CA LEU A 347 -15.36 7.56 8.83
C LEU A 347 -14.17 6.73 9.33
N THR A 348 -12.95 7.13 8.99
CA THR A 348 -11.75 6.41 9.43
C THR A 348 -11.42 6.69 10.89
N LEU A 349 -11.72 7.88 11.43
CA LEU A 349 -11.53 8.19 12.87
C LEU A 349 -12.51 7.45 13.75
N VAL A 350 -13.78 7.28 13.35
CA VAL A 350 -14.69 6.44 14.13
C VAL A 350 -14.24 4.98 14.13
N ALA A 351 -13.78 4.46 12.99
CA ALA A 351 -13.24 3.09 12.92
C ALA A 351 -11.96 2.95 13.78
N ALA A 352 -11.08 3.94 13.74
CA ALA A 352 -9.90 3.98 14.60
C ALA A 352 -10.26 4.00 16.09
N ALA A 353 -11.22 4.82 16.49
CA ALA A 353 -11.68 4.89 17.88
C ALA A 353 -12.23 3.53 18.37
N MET A 354 -13.05 2.88 17.56
CA MET A 354 -13.60 1.54 17.86
C MET A 354 -12.48 0.50 18.03
N LEU A 355 -11.44 0.53 17.15
CA LEU A 355 -10.34 -0.41 17.18
C LEU A 355 -9.33 -0.10 18.31
N ILE A 356 -9.16 1.18 18.70
CA ILE A 356 -8.37 1.55 19.88
C ILE A 356 -9.03 1.02 21.14
N ALA A 357 -10.32 1.33 21.34
CA ALA A 357 -11.06 0.90 22.52
C ALA A 357 -11.22 -0.63 22.58
N GLY A 358 -11.41 -1.28 21.43
CA GLY A 358 -11.57 -2.72 21.28
C GLY A 358 -10.26 -3.49 20.95
N SER A 359 -9.09 -2.87 21.14
CA SER A 359 -7.81 -3.48 20.73
C SER A 359 -7.52 -4.79 21.45
N VAL A 360 -7.80 -4.88 22.75
CA VAL A 360 -7.57 -6.11 23.54
C VAL A 360 -8.49 -7.24 23.06
N PRO A 361 -9.82 -7.12 23.04
CA PRO A 361 -10.67 -8.20 22.56
C PRO A 361 -10.44 -8.56 21.09
N MET A 362 -10.01 -7.61 20.26
CA MET A 362 -9.62 -7.88 18.88
C MET A 362 -8.39 -8.80 18.81
N MET A 363 -7.38 -8.56 19.65
CA MET A 363 -6.19 -9.39 19.71
C MET A 363 -6.46 -10.73 20.41
N GLU A 364 -7.36 -10.79 21.40
CA GLU A 364 -7.83 -12.05 21.97
C GLU A 364 -8.46 -12.96 20.90
N ILE A 365 -9.23 -12.41 19.97
CA ILE A 365 -9.76 -13.19 18.83
C ILE A 365 -8.63 -13.67 17.92
N ALA A 366 -7.66 -12.81 17.60
CA ALA A 366 -6.53 -13.17 16.74
C ALA A 366 -5.64 -14.25 17.36
N MET A 367 -5.53 -14.30 18.68
CA MET A 367 -4.66 -15.20 19.44
C MET A 367 -5.43 -16.32 20.15
N ALA A 368 -6.74 -16.45 19.95
CA ALA A 368 -7.62 -17.32 20.75
C ALA A 368 -7.20 -18.79 20.76
N ALA A 369 -6.65 -19.29 19.64
CA ALA A 369 -6.19 -20.67 19.50
C ALA A 369 -4.99 -21.03 20.42
N LYS A 370 -4.26 -20.03 20.91
CA LYS A 370 -3.04 -20.19 21.73
C LYS A 370 -3.23 -20.08 23.24
N GLY A 371 -4.44 -19.93 23.72
CA GLY A 371 -4.67 -19.72 25.13
C GLY A 371 -4.55 -18.27 25.61
N GLY A 372 -4.00 -17.37 24.78
CA GLY A 372 -3.97 -15.91 25.01
C GLY A 372 -3.24 -15.52 26.30
N ASP A 373 -1.92 -15.64 26.32
CA ASP A 373 -1.13 -14.99 27.37
C ASP A 373 -1.55 -13.51 27.48
N PRO A 374 -2.08 -13.05 28.63
CA PRO A 374 -2.58 -11.69 28.80
C PRO A 374 -1.52 -10.60 28.52
N GLU A 375 -0.25 -10.88 28.82
CA GLU A 375 0.85 -9.96 28.55
C GLU A 375 1.13 -9.81 27.04
N ALA A 376 1.13 -10.94 26.33
CA ALA A 376 1.29 -10.94 24.88
C ALA A 376 0.11 -10.25 24.18
N VAL A 377 -1.14 -10.58 24.58
CA VAL A 377 -2.35 -9.91 24.06
C VAL A 377 -2.26 -8.40 24.29
N THR A 378 -1.84 -7.96 25.48
CA THR A 378 -1.66 -6.54 25.79
C THR A 378 -0.59 -5.90 24.88
N GLY A 379 0.53 -6.58 24.66
CA GLY A 379 1.58 -6.11 23.76
C GLY A 379 1.08 -5.89 22.33
N TYR A 380 0.37 -6.87 21.75
CA TYR A 380 -0.27 -6.76 20.43
C TYR A 380 -1.32 -5.64 20.39
N ALA A 381 -2.14 -5.52 21.43
CA ALA A 381 -3.17 -4.48 21.54
C ALA A 381 -2.58 -3.08 21.59
N LEU A 382 -1.46 -2.88 22.29
CA LEU A 382 -0.73 -1.61 22.35
C LEU A 382 -0.16 -1.23 20.97
N VAL A 383 0.39 -2.18 20.23
CA VAL A 383 0.88 -1.95 18.86
C VAL A 383 -0.27 -1.52 17.95
N LEU A 384 -1.42 -2.23 18.01
CA LEU A 384 -2.62 -1.85 17.23
C LEU A 384 -3.11 -0.45 17.61
N ALA A 385 -3.30 -0.18 18.90
CA ALA A 385 -3.78 1.11 19.39
C ALA A 385 -2.84 2.26 18.97
N SER A 386 -1.53 1.99 18.91
CA SER A 386 -0.52 2.98 18.49
C SER A 386 -0.54 3.28 16.99
N LEU A 387 -0.93 2.33 16.14
CA LEU A 387 -1.07 2.52 14.69
C LEU A 387 -2.36 3.24 14.29
N MET A 388 -3.45 3.01 15.01
CA MET A 388 -4.80 3.45 14.62
C MET A 388 -4.95 4.96 14.40
N PRO A 389 -4.35 5.87 15.20
CA PRO A 389 -4.50 7.30 14.95
C PRO A 389 -3.99 7.76 13.58
N GLY A 390 -3.05 7.02 12.98
CA GLY A 390 -2.50 7.30 11.64
C GLY A 390 -3.45 7.00 10.48
N VAL A 391 -4.52 6.22 10.70
CA VAL A 391 -5.42 5.74 9.63
C VAL A 391 -6.10 6.89 8.88
N ALA A 392 -6.60 7.87 9.61
CA ALA A 392 -7.30 9.02 9.01
C ALA A 392 -6.38 9.91 8.19
N SER A 393 -5.18 10.16 8.71
CA SER A 393 -4.16 10.96 8.02
C SER A 393 -3.64 10.28 6.76
N THR A 394 -3.57 8.94 6.74
CA THR A 394 -3.29 8.19 5.51
C THR A 394 -4.34 8.48 4.43
N GLY A 395 -5.61 8.64 4.82
CA GLY A 395 -6.69 9.04 3.92
C GLY A 395 -6.51 10.45 3.35
N MET A 396 -6.08 11.40 4.20
CA MET A 396 -5.75 12.77 3.77
C MET A 396 -4.61 12.76 2.75
N VAL A 397 -3.54 12.01 3.02
CA VAL A 397 -2.40 11.85 2.12
C VAL A 397 -2.84 11.29 0.77
N LEU A 398 -3.59 10.18 0.77
CA LEU A 398 -4.03 9.53 -0.46
C LEU A 398 -4.93 10.46 -1.29
N MET A 399 -5.83 11.21 -0.65
CA MET A 399 -6.69 12.17 -1.34
C MET A 399 -5.88 13.32 -1.94
N SER A 400 -4.88 13.84 -1.21
CA SER A 400 -3.97 14.88 -1.71
C SER A 400 -3.11 14.40 -2.89
N GLN A 401 -2.61 13.17 -2.83
CA GLN A 401 -1.88 12.56 -3.97
C GLN A 401 -2.74 12.50 -5.22
N ARG A 402 -4.06 12.23 -5.10
CA ARG A 402 -4.97 12.24 -6.25
C ARG A 402 -5.13 13.61 -6.89
N VAL A 403 -5.08 14.69 -6.12
CA VAL A 403 -5.05 16.05 -6.69
C VAL A 403 -3.82 16.23 -7.57
N PHE A 404 -2.63 15.92 -7.05
CA PHE A 404 -1.38 16.06 -7.82
C PHE A 404 -1.33 15.12 -9.03
N PHE A 405 -1.86 13.91 -8.92
CA PHE A 405 -1.96 13.00 -10.08
C PHE A 405 -2.94 13.49 -11.14
N ALA A 406 -4.02 14.21 -10.77
CA ALA A 406 -4.93 14.82 -11.72
C ALA A 406 -4.27 15.96 -12.52
N TYR A 407 -3.33 16.70 -11.90
CA TYR A 407 -2.50 17.71 -12.56
C TYR A 407 -1.20 17.15 -13.17
N GLU A 408 -1.00 15.83 -13.18
CA GLU A 408 0.20 15.13 -13.67
C GLU A 408 1.52 15.59 -12.99
N ASP A 409 1.45 16.20 -11.79
CA ASP A 409 2.61 16.64 -11.02
C ASP A 409 2.91 15.67 -9.86
N VAL A 410 3.91 14.81 -10.04
CA VAL A 410 4.31 13.79 -9.05
C VAL A 410 5.37 14.30 -8.07
N LYS A 411 6.08 15.39 -8.38
CA LYS A 411 7.17 15.92 -7.55
C LYS A 411 6.73 16.30 -6.13
N PRO A 412 5.58 16.99 -5.90
CA PRO A 412 5.09 17.28 -4.57
C PRO A 412 4.83 16.02 -3.73
N VAL A 413 4.37 14.94 -4.37
CA VAL A 413 4.09 13.65 -3.70
C VAL A 413 5.37 13.06 -3.08
N PHE A 414 6.49 13.13 -3.81
CA PHE A 414 7.81 12.73 -3.31
C PHE A 414 8.26 13.61 -2.12
N LEU A 415 8.21 14.92 -2.28
CA LEU A 415 8.70 15.85 -1.26
C LEU A 415 7.90 15.80 0.05
N MET A 416 6.58 15.55 -0.03
CA MET A 416 5.72 15.35 1.14
C MET A 416 6.12 14.14 1.99
N GLY A 417 6.82 13.16 1.42
CA GLY A 417 7.22 11.93 2.11
C GLY A 417 8.51 12.03 2.92
N ILE A 418 9.47 12.88 2.50
CA ILE A 418 10.83 12.88 3.04
C ILE A 418 10.86 13.24 4.53
N GLY A 419 10.38 14.42 4.88
CA GLY A 419 10.40 14.92 6.28
C GLY A 419 9.68 13.98 7.25
N PRO A 420 8.43 13.56 6.95
CA PRO A 420 7.71 12.60 7.77
C PRO A 420 8.42 11.26 7.95
N THR A 421 9.05 10.72 6.90
CA THR A 421 9.82 9.47 7.02
C THR A 421 11.04 9.63 7.91
N ILE A 422 11.75 10.76 7.81
CA ILE A 422 12.86 11.08 8.73
C ILE A 422 12.34 11.15 10.17
N LEU A 423 11.20 11.80 10.40
CA LEU A 423 10.57 11.86 11.72
C LEU A 423 10.23 10.47 12.26
N GLN A 424 9.68 9.58 11.41
CA GLN A 424 9.40 8.18 11.77
C GLN A 424 10.66 7.47 12.31
N VAL A 425 11.75 7.58 11.56
CA VAL A 425 13.04 6.97 11.94
C VAL A 425 13.52 7.56 13.27
N ILE A 426 13.54 8.88 13.40
CA ILE A 426 14.00 9.57 14.62
C ILE A 426 13.16 9.14 15.83
N VAL A 427 11.83 9.17 15.74
CA VAL A 427 10.94 8.80 16.86
C VAL A 427 11.13 7.34 17.24
N GLY A 428 11.13 6.41 16.25
CA GLY A 428 11.30 5.00 16.52
C GLY A 428 12.63 4.66 17.22
N TRP A 429 13.75 5.15 16.69
CA TRP A 429 15.08 4.87 17.24
C TRP A 429 15.38 5.65 18.54
N SER A 430 14.82 6.85 18.71
CA SER A 430 14.93 7.55 19.98
C SER A 430 14.22 6.82 21.12
N MET A 431 13.00 6.32 20.85
CA MET A 431 12.28 5.51 21.83
C MET A 431 12.96 4.18 22.10
N TYR A 432 13.56 3.54 21.06
CA TYR A 432 14.38 2.34 21.25
C TYR A 432 15.52 2.59 22.23
N ALA A 433 16.22 3.72 22.09
CA ALA A 433 17.34 4.10 22.97
C ALA A 433 16.91 4.49 24.40
N LEU A 434 15.69 5.02 24.56
CA LEU A 434 15.20 5.56 25.83
C LEU A 434 14.32 4.59 26.62
N THR A 435 13.81 3.49 25.99
CA THR A 435 12.83 2.60 26.62
C THR A 435 13.31 1.14 26.61
N GLY A 436 12.68 0.29 27.42
CA GLY A 436 12.96 -1.15 27.42
C GLY A 436 12.30 -1.91 26.26
N ALA A 437 12.73 -3.16 26.04
CA ALA A 437 12.33 -4.00 24.90
C ALA A 437 10.81 -4.13 24.70
N ARG A 438 10.02 -4.07 25.74
CA ARG A 438 8.54 -4.10 25.70
C ARG A 438 7.95 -2.98 24.80
N TRP A 439 8.64 -1.84 24.70
CA TRP A 439 8.14 -0.67 24.00
C TRP A 439 8.71 -0.51 22.57
N TRP A 440 9.67 -1.32 22.15
CA TRP A 440 10.36 -1.12 20.86
C TRP A 440 9.42 -1.22 19.64
N VAL A 441 8.53 -2.22 19.63
CA VAL A 441 7.56 -2.37 18.53
C VAL A 441 6.44 -1.33 18.63
N VAL A 442 6.04 -0.96 19.85
CA VAL A 442 5.12 0.17 20.08
C VAL A 442 5.74 1.48 19.59
N ALA A 443 7.04 1.69 19.83
CA ALA A 443 7.79 2.84 19.32
C ALA A 443 7.82 2.90 17.79
N ALA A 444 8.04 1.75 17.14
CA ALA A 444 7.98 1.66 15.68
C ALA A 444 6.59 2.04 15.14
N ALA A 445 5.52 1.55 15.79
CA ALA A 445 4.13 1.87 15.45
C ALA A 445 3.79 3.34 15.68
N LEU A 446 4.27 3.94 16.78
CA LEU A 446 4.12 5.37 17.07
C LEU A 446 4.90 6.23 16.06
N GLY A 447 6.12 5.82 15.69
CA GLY A 447 6.92 6.50 14.66
C GLY A 447 6.17 6.55 13.33
N GLU A 448 5.56 5.44 12.92
CA GLU A 448 4.74 5.39 11.70
C GLU A 448 3.50 6.29 11.82
N THR A 449 2.83 6.28 12.95
CA THR A 449 1.68 7.17 13.21
C THR A 449 2.08 8.64 13.13
N MET A 450 3.22 9.04 13.71
CA MET A 450 3.74 10.40 13.62
C MET A 450 4.08 10.79 12.17
N CYS A 451 4.68 9.86 11.41
CA CYS A 451 4.90 10.02 9.97
C CYS A 451 3.59 10.33 9.25
N ARG A 452 2.56 9.50 9.43
CA ARG A 452 1.26 9.65 8.76
C ARG A 452 0.56 10.96 9.14
N LEU A 453 0.56 11.32 10.44
CA LEU A 453 -0.03 12.56 10.93
C LEU A 453 0.66 13.79 10.31
N THR A 454 1.98 13.82 10.35
CA THR A 454 2.78 14.91 9.80
C THR A 454 2.62 15.01 8.29
N GLN A 455 2.66 13.88 7.59
CA GLN A 455 2.47 13.82 6.14
C GLN A 455 1.07 14.31 5.74
N GLY A 456 0.03 13.94 6.50
CA GLY A 456 -1.34 14.40 6.26
C GLY A 456 -1.48 15.92 6.38
N ILE A 457 -0.88 16.52 7.41
CA ILE A 457 -0.88 17.97 7.60
C ILE A 457 -0.12 18.67 6.45
N ILE A 458 1.09 18.19 6.12
CA ILE A 458 1.90 18.73 5.02
C ILE A 458 1.13 18.62 3.71
N ALA A 459 0.47 17.51 3.43
CA ALA A 459 -0.29 17.28 2.22
C ALA A 459 -1.44 18.28 2.04
N VAL A 460 -2.25 18.51 3.10
CA VAL A 460 -3.33 19.51 3.07
C VAL A 460 -2.78 20.92 2.87
N VAL A 461 -1.69 21.28 3.58
CA VAL A 461 -1.05 22.60 3.42
C VAL A 461 -0.52 22.77 2.01
N TRP A 462 0.06 21.75 1.40
CA TRP A 462 0.59 21.85 0.05
C TRP A 462 -0.51 21.99 -1.00
N VAL A 463 -1.56 21.15 -0.95
CA VAL A 463 -2.71 21.29 -1.85
C VAL A 463 -3.33 22.70 -1.74
N SER A 464 -3.44 23.26 -0.51
CA SER A 464 -3.98 24.61 -0.32
C SER A 464 -3.08 25.74 -0.84
N ARG A 465 -1.80 25.48 -1.11
CA ARG A 465 -0.90 26.43 -1.76
C ARG A 465 -1.06 26.42 -3.29
N GLU A 466 -1.31 25.25 -3.86
CA GLU A 466 -1.50 25.07 -5.31
C GLU A 466 -2.91 25.50 -5.74
N ASN A 467 -3.94 25.19 -4.95
CA ASN A 467 -5.31 25.57 -5.23
C ASN A 467 -5.86 26.51 -4.14
N ARG A 468 -6.00 27.79 -4.52
CA ARG A 468 -6.45 28.89 -3.63
C ARG A 468 -7.86 28.70 -3.05
N TYR A 469 -8.69 27.88 -3.66
CA TYR A 469 -10.05 27.60 -3.19
C TYR A 469 -10.10 26.58 -2.07
N VAL A 470 -8.96 25.94 -1.73
CA VAL A 470 -8.89 24.97 -0.63
C VAL A 470 -8.78 25.68 0.72
N ASP A 471 -9.85 25.58 1.54
CA ASP A 471 -9.86 26.08 2.91
C ASP A 471 -9.14 25.12 3.87
N ARG A 472 -7.81 25.30 4.00
CA ARG A 472 -6.99 24.52 4.91
C ARG A 472 -7.39 24.66 6.39
N ALA A 473 -7.83 25.86 6.79
CA ALA A 473 -8.19 26.12 8.19
C ALA A 473 -9.48 25.38 8.55
N GLY A 474 -10.48 25.41 7.65
CA GLY A 474 -11.71 24.62 7.79
C GLY A 474 -11.45 23.12 7.83
N LEU A 475 -10.60 22.59 6.94
CA LEU A 475 -10.24 21.16 6.93
C LEU A 475 -9.54 20.74 8.23
N LEU A 476 -8.55 21.50 8.69
CA LEU A 476 -7.84 21.20 9.94
C LEU A 476 -8.74 21.32 11.17
N ARG A 477 -9.68 22.27 11.16
CA ARG A 477 -10.70 22.40 12.23
C ARG A 477 -11.64 21.20 12.24
N SER A 478 -12.13 20.77 11.08
CA SER A 478 -12.96 19.56 10.96
C SER A 478 -12.20 18.32 11.47
N TYR A 479 -10.93 18.16 11.05
CA TYR A 479 -10.06 17.08 11.52
C TYR A 479 -9.91 17.11 13.05
N ALA A 480 -9.62 18.26 13.64
CA ALA A 480 -9.51 18.42 15.10
C ALA A 480 -10.81 18.05 15.82
N SER A 481 -11.97 18.43 15.28
CA SER A 481 -13.27 18.07 15.85
C SER A 481 -13.54 16.56 15.80
N TYR A 482 -13.20 15.91 14.69
CA TYR A 482 -13.34 14.45 14.54
C TYR A 482 -12.38 13.71 15.46
N LEU A 483 -11.13 14.21 15.59
CA LEU A 483 -10.13 13.63 16.48
C LEU A 483 -10.55 13.77 17.96
N ALA A 484 -11.06 14.94 18.37
CA ALA A 484 -11.58 15.14 19.72
C ALA A 484 -12.74 14.18 20.02
N ALA A 485 -13.68 14.02 19.09
CA ALA A 485 -14.77 13.07 19.22
C ALA A 485 -14.24 11.62 19.32
N ALA A 486 -13.23 11.26 18.53
CA ALA A 486 -12.61 9.92 18.56
C ALA A 486 -11.90 9.64 19.89
N ILE A 487 -11.18 10.63 20.45
CA ILE A 487 -10.50 10.50 21.76
C ILE A 487 -11.54 10.26 22.86
N VAL A 488 -12.57 11.11 22.96
CA VAL A 488 -13.61 10.95 23.98
C VAL A 488 -14.32 9.61 23.84
N ALA A 489 -14.67 9.22 22.62
CA ALA A 489 -15.31 7.94 22.34
C ALA A 489 -14.43 6.75 22.71
N SER A 490 -13.11 6.81 22.40
CA SER A 490 -12.16 5.77 22.77
C SER A 490 -12.02 5.62 24.30
N ILE A 491 -11.99 6.73 25.02
CA ILE A 491 -11.91 6.72 26.50
C ILE A 491 -13.17 6.05 27.10
N VAL A 492 -14.36 6.41 26.61
CA VAL A 492 -15.62 5.81 27.10
C VAL A 492 -15.71 4.34 26.73
N GLY A 493 -15.32 3.98 25.49
CA GLY A 493 -15.30 2.59 25.03
C GLY A 493 -14.34 1.72 25.84
N PHE A 494 -13.12 2.23 26.11
CA PHE A 494 -12.14 1.55 26.97
C PHE A 494 -12.62 1.45 28.41
N GLY A 495 -13.29 2.48 28.94
CA GLY A 495 -13.94 2.44 30.25
C GLY A 495 -15.00 1.34 30.34
N LEU A 496 -15.80 1.14 29.31
CA LEU A 496 -16.74 0.01 29.23
C LEU A 496 -15.99 -1.33 29.22
N LEU A 497 -14.92 -1.45 28.43
CA LEU A 497 -14.09 -2.67 28.42
C LEU A 497 -13.51 -2.98 29.81
N TRP A 498 -13.04 -1.94 30.51
CA TRP A 498 -12.52 -2.07 31.86
C TRP A 498 -13.57 -2.59 32.85
N LEU A 499 -14.82 -2.07 32.76
CA LEU A 499 -15.95 -2.56 33.57
C LEU A 499 -16.34 -4.01 33.25
N MET A 500 -16.17 -4.44 31.99
CA MET A 500 -16.44 -5.84 31.57
C MET A 500 -15.30 -6.80 31.90
N GLY A 501 -14.19 -6.30 32.45
CA GLY A 501 -12.93 -7.02 32.58
C GLY A 501 -12.11 -6.98 31.29
N ILE A 502 -10.86 -6.50 31.37
CA ILE A 502 -10.01 -6.27 30.20
C ILE A 502 -9.75 -7.58 29.46
N HIS A 503 -9.32 -8.61 30.17
CA HIS A 503 -9.02 -9.93 29.63
C HIS A 503 -10.17 -10.91 29.77
N THR A 504 -10.16 -11.95 28.94
CA THR A 504 -11.18 -12.99 28.91
C THR A 504 -10.62 -14.26 29.58
N GLU A 505 -11.12 -14.57 30.80
CA GLU A 505 -10.68 -15.71 31.61
C GLU A 505 -11.53 -16.97 31.31
N ILE A 506 -11.47 -17.48 30.09
CA ILE A 506 -12.16 -18.71 29.67
C ILE A 506 -11.15 -19.68 29.07
N SER A 507 -11.15 -20.93 29.56
CA SER A 507 -10.23 -21.97 29.11
C SER A 507 -10.49 -22.49 27.71
N SER A 508 -11.78 -22.53 27.28
CA SER A 508 -12.11 -23.02 25.94
C SER A 508 -11.83 -21.96 24.84
N THR A 509 -11.17 -22.35 23.77
CA THR A 509 -10.87 -21.48 22.61
C THR A 509 -12.12 -20.84 22.02
N LEU A 510 -13.18 -21.64 21.79
CA LEU A 510 -14.43 -21.13 21.21
C LEU A 510 -15.14 -20.16 22.17
N GLY A 511 -15.18 -20.47 23.47
CA GLY A 511 -15.76 -19.60 24.48
C GLY A 511 -15.03 -18.27 24.59
N ARG A 512 -13.69 -18.29 24.51
CA ARG A 512 -12.85 -17.08 24.49
C ARG A 512 -13.13 -16.24 23.26
N MET A 513 -13.16 -16.82 22.07
CA MET A 513 -13.52 -16.12 20.84
C MET A 513 -14.92 -15.50 20.91
N ALA A 514 -15.89 -16.26 21.42
CA ALA A 514 -17.26 -15.79 21.53
C ALA A 514 -17.37 -14.60 22.51
N LEU A 515 -16.77 -14.71 23.72
CA LEU A 515 -16.84 -13.62 24.69
C LEU A 515 -16.04 -12.40 24.24
N ALA A 516 -14.85 -12.58 23.66
CA ALA A 516 -14.08 -11.48 23.07
C ALA A 516 -14.84 -10.82 21.92
N GLY A 517 -15.54 -11.60 21.09
CA GLY A 517 -16.43 -11.07 20.04
C GLY A 517 -17.61 -10.24 20.59
N VAL A 518 -18.22 -10.68 21.68
CA VAL A 518 -19.27 -9.91 22.36
C VAL A 518 -18.71 -8.62 22.96
N LYS A 519 -17.57 -8.69 23.69
CA LYS A 519 -16.89 -7.49 24.21
C LYS A 519 -16.55 -6.52 23.10
N LEU A 520 -15.93 -6.98 22.01
CA LEU A 520 -15.58 -6.14 20.84
C LEU A 520 -16.82 -5.47 20.25
N SER A 521 -17.91 -6.20 20.08
CA SER A 521 -19.16 -5.68 19.50
C SER A 521 -19.77 -4.60 20.38
N LEU A 522 -19.89 -4.84 21.70
CA LEU A 522 -20.46 -3.89 22.66
C LEU A 522 -19.58 -2.64 22.81
N VAL A 523 -18.27 -2.80 22.94
CA VAL A 523 -17.31 -1.69 23.01
C VAL A 523 -17.35 -0.86 21.72
N SER A 524 -17.34 -1.50 20.55
CA SER A 524 -17.43 -0.80 19.27
C SER A 524 -18.75 -0.05 19.11
N ALA A 525 -19.87 -0.66 19.48
CA ALA A 525 -21.19 -0.02 19.41
C ALA A 525 -21.26 1.21 20.34
N MET A 526 -20.77 1.09 21.58
CA MET A 526 -20.70 2.21 22.53
C MET A 526 -19.79 3.32 22.02
N THR A 527 -18.58 2.97 21.57
CA THR A 527 -17.61 3.94 21.01
C THR A 527 -18.21 4.68 19.81
N GLY A 528 -18.84 3.96 18.88
CA GLY A 528 -19.51 4.58 17.73
C GLY A 528 -20.66 5.50 18.12
N LEU A 529 -21.48 5.09 19.09
CA LEU A 529 -22.58 5.92 19.62
C LEU A 529 -22.03 7.21 20.24
N VAL A 530 -21.04 7.11 21.11
CA VAL A 530 -20.42 8.27 21.78
C VAL A 530 -19.78 9.20 20.75
N TYR A 531 -19.05 8.64 19.74
CA TYR A 531 -18.48 9.43 18.66
C TYR A 531 -19.53 10.28 17.94
N LEU A 532 -20.64 9.66 17.54
CA LEU A 532 -21.74 10.37 16.86
C LEU A 532 -22.37 11.44 17.75
N LEU A 533 -22.58 11.15 19.03
CA LEU A 533 -23.13 12.13 19.99
C LEU A 533 -22.18 13.30 20.21
N VAL A 534 -20.89 13.04 20.43
CA VAL A 534 -19.89 14.11 20.62
C VAL A 534 -19.81 14.98 19.36
N LEU A 535 -19.77 14.36 18.17
CA LEU A 535 -19.72 15.07 16.90
C LEU A 535 -20.95 15.95 16.68
N ARG A 536 -22.13 15.47 17.10
CA ARG A 536 -23.38 16.25 17.02
C ARG A 536 -23.29 17.57 17.79
N PHE A 537 -22.66 17.56 18.98
CA PHE A 537 -22.57 18.74 19.84
C PHE A 537 -21.34 19.60 19.52
N ALA A 538 -20.20 18.97 19.24
CA ALA A 538 -18.95 19.68 18.97
C ALA A 538 -18.88 20.27 17.55
N ALA A 539 -19.49 19.62 16.56
CA ALA A 539 -19.46 20.04 15.16
C ALA A 539 -20.81 19.75 14.47
N PRO A 540 -21.89 20.47 14.83
CA PRO A 540 -23.24 20.18 14.33
C PRO A 540 -23.35 20.27 12.80
N GLY A 541 -22.66 21.21 12.16
CA GLY A 541 -22.61 21.34 10.70
C GLY A 541 -22.01 20.10 10.02
N GLU A 542 -20.90 19.59 10.54
CA GLU A 542 -20.25 18.38 10.04
C GLU A 542 -21.13 17.14 10.25
N SER A 543 -21.74 17.03 11.43
CA SER A 543 -22.68 15.94 11.76
C SER A 543 -23.89 15.92 10.80
N ALA A 544 -24.44 17.09 10.48
CA ALA A 544 -25.57 17.20 9.55
C ALA A 544 -25.19 16.78 8.12
N VAL A 545 -24.05 17.25 7.63
CA VAL A 545 -23.60 17.03 6.25
C VAL A 545 -23.10 15.60 6.02
N MET A 546 -22.33 15.03 6.99
CA MET A 546 -21.66 13.75 6.81
C MET A 546 -22.46 12.56 7.36
N MET A 547 -22.95 12.67 8.62
CA MET A 547 -23.55 11.54 9.32
C MET A 547 -25.02 11.34 8.97
N ARG A 548 -25.79 12.41 8.80
CA ARG A 548 -27.22 12.30 8.53
C ARG A 548 -27.53 11.53 7.23
N PRO A 549 -26.91 11.81 6.07
CA PRO A 549 -27.14 11.05 4.84
C PRO A 549 -26.72 9.59 4.97
N LEU A 550 -25.62 9.31 5.70
CA LEU A 550 -25.14 7.95 5.94
C LEU A 550 -26.12 7.13 6.76
N LEU A 551 -26.57 7.67 7.91
CA LEU A 551 -27.54 7.01 8.79
C LEU A 551 -28.89 6.77 8.09
N THR A 552 -29.32 7.72 7.26
CA THR A 552 -30.57 7.59 6.48
C THR A 552 -30.43 6.48 5.42
N ARG A 553 -29.28 6.38 4.74
CA ARG A 553 -29.02 5.30 3.77
C ARG A 553 -28.92 3.92 4.43
N LEU A 554 -28.43 3.86 5.65
CA LEU A 554 -28.40 2.64 6.47
C LEU A 554 -29.79 2.27 7.03
N ARG A 555 -30.84 3.00 6.65
CA ARG A 555 -32.24 2.81 7.12
C ARG A 555 -32.40 2.88 8.65
N VAL A 556 -31.55 3.66 9.31
CA VAL A 556 -31.69 3.94 10.74
C VAL A 556 -33.00 4.70 10.94
N PRO A 557 -33.84 4.34 11.94
CA PRO A 557 -35.11 5.03 12.20
C PRO A 557 -34.94 6.56 12.35
N GLY A 558 -35.82 7.35 11.74
CA GLY A 558 -35.68 8.81 11.68
C GLY A 558 -35.56 9.47 13.06
N ALA A 559 -36.26 8.94 14.08
CA ALA A 559 -36.11 9.39 15.47
C ALA A 559 -34.67 9.24 15.98
N VAL A 560 -34.02 8.12 15.67
CA VAL A 560 -32.63 7.84 16.06
C VAL A 560 -31.65 8.71 15.24
N VAL A 561 -31.94 8.93 13.94
CA VAL A 561 -31.13 9.85 13.11
C VAL A 561 -31.17 11.27 13.69
N ASN A 562 -32.31 11.75 14.14
CA ASN A 562 -32.46 13.08 14.76
C ASN A 562 -31.75 13.17 16.13
N ILE A 563 -31.57 12.04 16.83
CA ILE A 563 -30.81 11.99 18.08
C ILE A 563 -29.28 11.99 17.77
N LEU A 564 -28.83 11.26 16.74
CA LEU A 564 -27.43 11.05 16.46
C LEU A 564 -26.80 12.11 15.53
N ALA A 565 -27.61 12.75 14.69
CA ALA A 565 -27.12 13.77 13.75
C ALA A 565 -27.91 15.07 13.92
N ALA A 566 -27.21 16.19 13.84
CA ALA A 566 -27.86 17.51 13.87
C ALA A 566 -28.76 17.71 12.65
N SER A 567 -29.81 18.50 12.80
CA SER A 567 -30.63 18.97 11.66
C SER A 567 -29.73 19.92 10.81
N SER A 568 -29.84 19.77 9.51
CA SER A 568 -29.24 20.76 8.60
C SER A 568 -30.01 22.09 8.79
N THR A 569 -29.44 23.03 9.55
CA THR A 569 -29.81 24.42 9.37
C THR A 569 -29.29 24.83 7.99
N PRO A 570 -30.11 25.42 7.11
CA PRO A 570 -29.57 25.97 5.88
C PRO A 570 -28.50 27.00 6.31
N THR A 571 -27.23 26.76 5.90
CA THR A 571 -26.22 27.79 5.99
C THR A 571 -26.78 28.98 5.22
N PRO A 572 -26.92 30.16 5.81
CA PRO A 572 -27.28 31.33 5.02
C PRO A 572 -26.26 31.44 3.91
N ALA A 573 -26.75 31.55 2.67
CA ALA A 573 -25.90 31.86 1.53
C ALA A 573 -24.98 33.02 1.94
N PRO A 574 -23.68 33.03 1.56
CA PRO A 574 -22.83 34.17 1.85
C PRO A 574 -23.62 35.41 1.39
N ALA A 575 -23.91 36.33 2.34
CA ALA A 575 -24.53 37.57 2.01
C ALA A 575 -23.69 38.18 0.90
N GLU A 576 -24.27 38.30 -0.30
CA GLU A 576 -23.72 39.17 -1.32
C GLU A 576 -23.49 40.48 -0.60
N ILE A 577 -22.24 40.89 -0.53
CA ILE A 577 -21.86 42.23 -0.08
C ILE A 577 -22.49 43.13 -1.13
N MET A 578 -23.70 43.60 -0.81
CA MET A 578 -24.29 44.71 -1.52
C MET A 578 -23.33 45.89 -1.36
N THR A 579 -22.41 46.04 -2.30
CA THR A 579 -21.76 47.31 -2.55
C THR A 579 -22.89 48.26 -2.92
N GLY A 580 -23.12 49.22 -2.01
CA GLY A 580 -24.12 50.26 -2.19
C GLY A 580 -23.89 51.00 -3.51
N HIS A 581 -24.74 50.72 -4.46
CA HIS A 581 -25.09 51.65 -5.53
C HIS A 581 -26.41 52.25 -5.13
N THR A 582 -26.43 53.52 -4.75
CA THR A 582 -27.59 54.36 -4.67
C THR A 582 -28.22 54.41 -6.07
N PRO A 583 -29.54 54.09 -6.21
CA PRO A 583 -30.21 54.29 -7.47
C PRO A 583 -30.43 55.77 -7.67
N ASP A 584 -29.95 56.31 -8.76
CA ASP A 584 -30.35 57.61 -9.28
C ASP A 584 -31.75 57.48 -9.83
N GLU A 585 -32.64 58.31 -9.31
CA GLU A 585 -34.05 58.41 -9.75
C GLU A 585 -34.06 58.99 -11.18
N THR A 586 -34.52 58.19 -12.14
CA THR A 586 -35.36 58.63 -13.29
C THR A 586 -35.42 57.53 -14.36
N GLU A 587 -36.42 56.67 -14.29
CA GLU A 587 -36.99 56.02 -15.49
C GLU A 587 -38.49 55.85 -15.33
N GLU A 588 -39.21 56.34 -16.35
CA GLU A 588 -40.66 56.31 -16.52
C GLU A 588 -41.23 54.88 -16.62
N PRO A 589 -42.50 54.66 -16.27
CA PRO A 589 -43.13 53.34 -16.32
C PRO A 589 -43.51 52.94 -17.75
N MET A 590 -42.93 51.85 -18.23
CA MET A 590 -43.30 51.21 -19.49
C MET A 590 -44.53 50.29 -19.30
N ALA A 591 -45.46 50.38 -20.23
CA ALA A 591 -46.78 49.75 -20.26
C ALA A 591 -46.71 48.20 -20.36
N PRO A 592 -47.75 47.50 -19.91
CA PRO A 592 -47.77 46.04 -19.87
C PRO A 592 -47.95 45.43 -21.28
N THR A 593 -47.11 44.44 -21.59
CA THR A 593 -47.21 43.58 -22.77
C THR A 593 -48.30 42.52 -22.60
N PRO A 594 -49.09 42.20 -23.67
CA PRO A 594 -50.23 41.30 -23.56
C PRO A 594 -49.87 39.82 -23.47
N GLU A 595 -50.67 39.08 -22.70
CA GLU A 595 -50.67 37.62 -22.59
C GLU A 595 -50.82 36.95 -23.97
N ARG A 596 -49.91 36.02 -24.28
CA ARG A 596 -50.04 35.11 -25.42
C ARG A 596 -50.54 33.76 -24.90
N SER A 597 -51.72 33.41 -25.39
CA SER A 597 -52.39 32.11 -25.21
C SER A 597 -51.54 30.95 -25.74
N GLY A 598 -51.66 29.82 -25.08
CA GLY A 598 -50.96 28.58 -25.38
C GLY A 598 -51.25 27.99 -26.75
N ASP A 599 -50.24 27.45 -27.33
CA ASP A 599 -50.33 26.34 -28.30
C ASP A 599 -49.14 25.39 -28.05
N ASP A 600 -49.50 24.14 -27.95
CA ASP A 600 -48.59 23.02 -27.77
C ASP A 600 -47.60 22.86 -28.96
N GLU A 601 -46.37 23.30 -28.83
CA GLU A 601 -45.32 23.03 -29.79
C GLU A 601 -44.43 21.88 -29.28
N LYS A 602 -44.63 20.70 -29.90
CA LYS A 602 -43.82 19.50 -29.66
C LYS A 602 -42.36 19.80 -29.99
N LEU A 603 -41.47 19.64 -29.03
CA LEU A 603 -40.02 19.61 -29.24
C LEU A 603 -39.67 18.51 -30.24
N PRO A 604 -38.82 18.78 -31.26
CA PRO A 604 -38.40 17.82 -32.25
C PRO A 604 -37.57 16.71 -31.61
N SER A 605 -37.71 15.49 -32.15
CA SER A 605 -36.98 14.30 -31.65
C SER A 605 -35.49 14.41 -31.98
N PHE A 606 -34.67 13.75 -31.17
CA PHE A 606 -33.20 13.76 -31.26
C PHE A 606 -32.66 13.33 -32.63
N ASP A 607 -33.42 12.54 -33.40
CA ASP A 607 -33.09 12.10 -34.76
C ASP A 607 -33.29 13.19 -35.83
N GLU A 608 -34.11 14.18 -35.56
CA GLU A 608 -34.40 15.27 -36.50
C GLU A 608 -33.37 16.37 -36.43
N VAL A 609 -32.67 16.52 -35.28
CA VAL A 609 -31.57 17.51 -35.07
C VAL A 609 -30.27 17.05 -35.76
N LEU A 610 -30.08 15.75 -35.95
CA LEU A 610 -28.89 15.20 -36.62
C LEU A 610 -28.92 15.26 -38.15
N SER A 611 -30.06 15.54 -38.74
CA SER A 611 -30.20 15.55 -40.21
C SER A 611 -30.05 16.93 -40.88
N THR A 612 -29.93 18.02 -40.13
CA THR A 612 -29.98 19.41 -40.70
C THR A 612 -28.72 20.26 -40.49
N SER A 613 -27.64 19.74 -39.91
CA SER A 613 -26.39 20.51 -39.82
C SER A 613 -25.26 19.80 -40.58
N PRO A 614 -24.64 20.40 -41.59
CA PRO A 614 -23.45 19.84 -42.21
C PRO A 614 -22.30 19.91 -41.20
N ILE A 615 -21.72 18.75 -40.91
CA ILE A 615 -20.50 18.60 -40.09
C ILE A 615 -19.39 19.40 -40.80
N PRO A 616 -18.72 20.37 -40.15
CA PRO A 616 -17.55 21.02 -40.74
C PRO A 616 -16.43 19.97 -40.90
N ALA A 617 -15.81 19.94 -42.06
CA ALA A 617 -14.68 19.07 -42.36
C ALA A 617 -13.54 19.32 -41.33
N PRO A 618 -12.84 18.26 -40.91
CA PRO A 618 -11.68 18.42 -40.05
C PRO A 618 -10.62 19.30 -40.73
N PRO A 619 -9.88 20.16 -39.99
CA PRO A 619 -8.81 20.96 -40.56
C PRO A 619 -7.76 20.05 -41.22
N GLU A 620 -7.34 20.39 -42.41
CA GLU A 620 -6.25 19.70 -43.11
C GLU A 620 -4.97 19.76 -42.25
N PRO A 621 -4.19 18.68 -42.23
CA PRO A 621 -2.90 18.71 -41.56
C PRO A 621 -2.00 19.77 -42.20
N PRO A 622 -1.17 20.48 -41.41
CA PRO A 622 -0.28 21.50 -41.96
C PRO A 622 0.63 20.88 -43.04
N THR A 623 0.60 21.45 -44.22
CA THR A 623 1.50 21.10 -45.32
C THR A 623 2.94 21.30 -44.84
N ALA A 624 3.78 20.32 -45.08
CA ALA A 624 5.22 20.43 -44.80
C ALA A 624 5.79 21.63 -45.61
N PRO A 625 6.69 22.44 -45.03
CA PRO A 625 7.30 23.55 -45.73
C PRO A 625 8.06 23.05 -46.96
N ALA A 626 8.01 23.87 -48.04
CA ALA A 626 8.69 23.58 -49.30
C ALA A 626 10.20 23.42 -49.05
N ALA A 627 10.84 22.54 -49.82
CA ALA A 627 12.27 22.19 -49.63
C ALA A 627 13.24 23.40 -49.63
N ASP A 628 12.83 24.52 -50.18
CA ASP A 628 13.59 25.78 -50.19
C ASP A 628 13.53 26.51 -48.83
N GLU A 629 12.40 26.52 -48.11
CA GLU A 629 12.28 27.12 -46.76
C GLU A 629 13.06 26.32 -45.71
N ALA A 630 13.10 24.99 -45.86
CA ALA A 630 13.89 24.14 -44.94
C ALA A 630 15.40 24.36 -45.10
N LYS A 631 15.84 24.75 -46.31
CA LYS A 631 17.25 25.04 -46.57
C LYS A 631 17.65 26.42 -46.05
N GLU A 632 16.78 27.42 -46.17
CA GLU A 632 17.00 28.76 -45.63
C GLU A 632 17.04 28.78 -44.08
N LEU A 633 16.22 27.93 -43.41
CA LEU A 633 16.26 27.72 -41.96
C LEU A 633 17.54 26.99 -41.51
N ALA A 634 18.06 26.08 -42.30
CA ALA A 634 19.29 25.36 -41.98
C ALA A 634 20.53 26.26 -42.18
N ASP A 635 20.55 27.12 -43.21
CA ASP A 635 21.63 28.07 -43.47
C ASP A 635 21.66 29.19 -42.41
N ASN A 636 20.51 29.71 -41.96
CA ASN A 636 20.43 30.68 -40.85
C ASN A 636 20.88 30.09 -39.51
N ALA A 637 20.57 28.80 -39.23
CA ALA A 637 21.05 28.12 -38.01
C ALA A 637 22.56 27.86 -38.05
N ALA A 638 23.16 27.75 -39.24
CA ALA A 638 24.61 27.58 -39.38
C ALA A 638 25.37 28.91 -39.19
N GLU A 639 24.77 30.07 -39.56
CA GLU A 639 25.36 31.40 -39.31
C GLU A 639 25.33 31.78 -37.83
N GLU A 640 24.26 31.40 -37.07
CA GLU A 640 24.18 31.67 -35.63
C GLU A 640 25.19 30.87 -34.80
N LEU A 641 25.66 29.74 -35.32
CA LEU A 641 26.68 28.90 -34.64
C LEU A 641 28.13 29.43 -34.79
N VAL A 642 28.39 30.35 -35.72
CA VAL A 642 29.72 30.95 -35.97
C VAL A 642 30.03 32.08 -34.99
N ASP A 643 29.00 32.75 -34.44
CA ASP A 643 29.17 33.91 -33.56
C ASP A 643 29.12 33.58 -32.03
N MET A 644 29.08 32.33 -31.64
CA MET A 644 29.19 31.96 -30.22
C MET A 644 30.66 32.01 -29.75
N PRO A 645 30.96 32.71 -28.64
CA PRO A 645 32.28 32.70 -28.05
C PRO A 645 32.64 31.30 -27.56
N PRO A 646 33.93 30.85 -27.69
CA PRO A 646 34.33 29.52 -27.27
C PRO A 646 34.11 29.30 -25.78
N ALA A 647 33.56 28.13 -25.46
CA ALA A 647 33.34 27.71 -24.09
C ALA A 647 34.66 27.75 -23.29
N PRO A 648 34.64 28.19 -22.00
CA PRO A 648 35.84 28.23 -21.18
C PRO A 648 36.40 26.81 -20.98
N ALA A 649 37.71 26.68 -21.13
CA ALA A 649 38.45 25.44 -20.92
C ALA A 649 38.21 24.91 -19.49
N PRO A 650 38.13 23.59 -19.27
CA PRO A 650 37.99 23.01 -17.97
C PRO A 650 39.17 23.41 -17.08
N ALA A 651 38.86 23.89 -15.87
CA ALA A 651 39.84 24.30 -14.89
C ALA A 651 40.78 23.10 -14.54
N GLU A 652 42.07 23.31 -14.63
CA GLU A 652 43.08 22.35 -14.19
C GLU A 652 42.91 22.05 -12.69
N VAL A 653 42.84 20.76 -12.37
CA VAL A 653 42.89 20.27 -10.98
C VAL A 653 44.30 20.52 -10.44
N PRO A 654 44.49 21.25 -9.33
CA PRO A 654 45.81 21.45 -8.78
C PRO A 654 46.38 20.14 -8.24
N THR A 655 47.52 19.73 -8.76
CA THR A 655 48.39 18.67 -8.21
C THR A 655 48.96 19.13 -6.87
N LEU A 656 48.54 18.45 -5.78
CA LEU A 656 49.13 18.60 -4.47
C LEU A 656 50.57 18.06 -4.46
N GLY A 657 51.54 18.94 -4.27
CA GLY A 657 52.90 18.60 -3.97
C GLY A 657 53.05 18.05 -2.53
N PRO A 658 54.16 17.38 -2.20
CA PRO A 658 54.33 16.63 -0.96
C PRO A 658 54.39 17.56 0.26
N ALA A 659 53.44 17.39 1.19
CA ALA A 659 53.41 18.12 2.45
C ALA A 659 54.37 17.50 3.47
N THR A 660 55.22 18.34 3.99
CA THR A 660 56.18 18.14 5.06
C THR A 660 55.46 17.80 6.38
N GLN A 661 55.91 16.75 7.03
CA GLN A 661 55.43 16.32 8.35
C GLN A 661 55.81 17.31 9.45
N ALA A 662 54.87 17.63 10.32
CA ALA A 662 55.11 18.08 11.70
C ALA A 662 54.16 17.35 12.65
N PRO A 663 54.60 16.92 13.83
CA PRO A 663 53.87 15.98 14.67
C PRO A 663 52.83 16.68 15.57
N VAL A 664 51.64 16.11 15.69
CA VAL A 664 50.69 16.43 16.78
C VAL A 664 50.32 15.12 17.47
N GLU A 665 50.85 14.96 18.66
CA GLU A 665 50.42 13.92 19.61
C GLU A 665 48.98 14.17 20.07
N ASN A 666 48.09 13.20 19.80
CA ASN A 666 47.03 12.89 20.74
C ASN A 666 46.46 11.46 20.42
N PRO A 667 46.75 10.47 21.29
CA PRO A 667 46.41 9.08 21.00
C PRO A 667 45.02 8.76 21.62
N LEU A 668 43.90 8.98 20.94
CA LEU A 668 42.62 8.42 21.31
C LEU A 668 41.50 8.50 20.23
N VAL A 669 41.78 8.88 18.99
CA VAL A 669 40.73 9.00 17.95
C VAL A 669 41.19 8.44 16.57
N ALA A 670 42.10 7.48 16.51
CA ALA A 670 42.59 6.97 15.25
C ALA A 670 42.54 5.43 15.15
N GLU A 671 41.39 4.85 15.50
CA GLU A 671 41.22 3.40 15.29
C GLU A 671 39.77 3.06 14.88
N ALA A 672 39.27 3.67 13.84
CA ALA A 672 37.97 3.32 13.25
C ALA A 672 37.76 3.81 11.81
N VAL A 673 38.78 3.91 10.96
CA VAL A 673 38.59 3.99 9.48
C VAL A 673 39.86 3.53 8.78
N ALA A 674 39.83 2.35 8.18
CA ALA A 674 40.64 1.77 7.11
C ALA A 674 41.28 0.42 7.48
N ALA A 675 40.51 -0.65 7.33
CA ALA A 675 41.06 -2.00 7.06
C ALA A 675 40.43 -2.50 5.74
N PRO A 676 41.13 -3.25 4.93
CA PRO A 676 40.75 -3.58 3.55
C PRO A 676 39.67 -4.68 3.55
N ILE A 677 38.52 -4.33 2.99
CA ILE A 677 37.30 -5.19 2.87
C ILE A 677 37.51 -6.37 1.89
N VAL A 678 38.64 -6.47 1.22
CA VAL A 678 38.87 -7.46 0.14
C VAL A 678 39.41 -8.79 0.65
N ASP A 679 40.20 -8.79 1.70
CA ASP A 679 40.82 -10.02 2.23
C ASP A 679 39.87 -10.81 3.13
N ASP A 680 38.98 -10.13 3.89
CA ASP A 680 37.96 -10.76 4.74
C ASP A 680 36.86 -11.48 3.96
N ILE A 681 36.59 -11.09 2.70
CA ILE A 681 35.60 -11.77 1.87
C ILE A 681 36.11 -13.11 1.34
N ALA A 682 37.40 -13.22 1.06
CA ALA A 682 37.99 -14.47 0.60
C ALA A 682 38.07 -15.49 1.74
N GLU A 683 38.46 -15.07 2.93
CA GLU A 683 38.56 -15.93 4.12
C GLU A 683 37.17 -16.35 4.66
N ALA A 684 36.18 -15.45 4.58
CA ALA A 684 34.79 -15.78 4.92
C ALA A 684 34.12 -16.74 3.92
N THR A 685 34.53 -16.70 2.65
CA THR A 685 34.01 -17.62 1.62
C THR A 685 34.60 -19.02 1.78
N GLU A 686 35.89 -19.11 2.14
CA GLU A 686 36.58 -20.38 2.37
C GLU A 686 36.14 -21.03 3.70
N ALA A 687 35.91 -20.22 4.76
CA ALA A 687 35.34 -20.67 6.02
C ALA A 687 33.88 -21.13 5.89
N ALA A 688 33.08 -20.46 5.05
CA ALA A 688 31.68 -20.87 4.77
C ALA A 688 31.61 -22.15 3.94
N GLN A 689 32.58 -22.42 3.07
CA GLN A 689 32.67 -23.69 2.34
C GLN A 689 33.16 -24.83 3.21
N ALA A 690 33.97 -24.57 4.24
CA ALA A 690 34.49 -25.59 5.16
C ALA A 690 33.48 -25.98 6.27
N GLN A 691 32.48 -25.12 6.58
CA GLN A 691 31.49 -25.36 7.63
C GLN A 691 30.10 -25.78 7.10
N ALA A 692 29.92 -25.95 5.79
CA ALA A 692 28.61 -26.20 5.18
C ALA A 692 28.18 -27.69 5.09
N ILE A 693 28.77 -28.59 5.88
CA ILE A 693 28.23 -29.95 6.01
C ILE A 693 28.05 -30.25 7.50
N PRO A 694 26.85 -30.10 8.06
CA PRO A 694 26.59 -30.59 9.41
C PRO A 694 26.60 -32.12 9.42
N GLU A 695 27.25 -32.72 10.40
CA GLU A 695 27.24 -34.17 10.70
C GLU A 695 25.82 -34.77 10.90
N SER A 696 24.76 -33.94 10.89
CA SER A 696 23.36 -34.35 11.07
C SER A 696 22.73 -35.09 9.88
N LEU A 697 23.38 -35.19 8.72
CA LEU A 697 22.86 -36.00 7.60
C LEU A 697 23.04 -37.51 7.79
N ALA A 698 23.94 -37.91 8.66
CA ALA A 698 24.13 -39.33 9.02
C ALA A 698 22.95 -39.93 9.81
N GLU A 699 22.16 -39.10 10.48
CA GLU A 699 20.99 -39.51 11.27
C GLU A 699 19.75 -39.83 10.40
N TYR A 700 19.78 -39.47 9.11
CA TYR A 700 18.66 -39.66 8.17
C TYR A 700 18.88 -40.83 7.16
N GLY A 701 19.90 -41.66 7.36
CA GLY A 701 20.05 -42.92 6.61
C GLY A 701 20.37 -42.75 5.11
N ILE A 702 20.95 -41.62 4.71
CA ILE A 702 21.42 -41.37 3.34
C ILE A 702 22.93 -41.61 3.32
N GLU A 703 23.37 -42.80 2.93
CA GLU A 703 24.79 -43.08 2.66
C GLU A 703 25.24 -42.28 1.42
N PRO A 704 26.42 -41.66 1.45
CA PRO A 704 27.00 -41.03 0.26
C PRO A 704 27.42 -42.10 -0.72
N VAL A 705 26.86 -42.10 -1.90
CA VAL A 705 27.29 -42.94 -3.03
C VAL A 705 28.62 -42.37 -3.53
N THR A 706 29.71 -43.03 -3.15
CA THR A 706 31.03 -42.86 -3.76
C THR A 706 31.16 -43.87 -4.90
N ASP A 707 30.77 -43.52 -6.10
CA ASP A 707 31.18 -44.21 -7.31
C ASP A 707 32.14 -43.35 -8.09
N GLU A 708 33.43 -43.72 -8.03
CA GLU A 708 34.46 -43.40 -9.03
C GLU A 708 33.96 -43.95 -10.39
N VAL A 709 33.48 -43.10 -11.28
CA VAL A 709 33.26 -43.47 -12.69
C VAL A 709 34.45 -43.04 -13.51
N ASP A 710 35.15 -44.04 -13.92
CA ASP A 710 36.27 -44.03 -14.87
C ASP A 710 35.92 -43.29 -16.18
N ALA A 711 36.70 -42.33 -16.58
CA ALA A 711 36.53 -41.57 -17.82
C ALA A 711 37.02 -42.37 -19.01
N ALA A 712 36.21 -43.22 -19.58
CA ALA A 712 36.43 -43.74 -20.94
C ALA A 712 35.10 -44.24 -21.55
N GLN A 713 34.78 -43.66 -22.72
CA GLN A 713 33.81 -44.16 -23.72
C GLN A 713 32.31 -43.97 -23.44
N VAL A 714 31.72 -42.90 -23.97
CA VAL A 714 30.37 -42.93 -24.52
C VAL A 714 30.33 -42.21 -25.87
N GLU A 715 30.20 -42.99 -26.93
CA GLU A 715 29.82 -42.55 -28.28
C GLU A 715 28.38 -42.07 -28.27
N ALA A 716 28.11 -40.99 -29.00
CA ALA A 716 26.80 -40.41 -29.19
C ALA A 716 25.98 -41.23 -30.23
N PRO A 717 24.69 -41.56 -29.99
CA PRO A 717 23.83 -42.06 -31.06
C PRO A 717 23.17 -40.88 -31.77
N ALA A 718 23.20 -40.96 -33.12
CA ALA A 718 22.52 -40.08 -34.06
C ALA A 718 20.97 -40.30 -34.02
N PHE A 719 20.24 -39.20 -34.16
CA PHE A 719 18.79 -39.23 -34.39
C PHE A 719 18.47 -39.51 -35.86
N PRO A 720 17.34 -40.15 -36.17
CA PRO A 720 16.60 -39.95 -37.39
C PRO A 720 15.56 -38.81 -37.30
#